data_43452e8ab05d17aa21bda6749f520a6a
#
_entry.id   43452e8ab05d17aa21bda6749f520a6a
#
_cell.length_a   1.000
_cell.length_b   1.000
_cell.length_c   1.000
_cell.angle_alpha   90.00
_cell.angle_beta   90.00
_cell.angle_gamma   90.00
#
_symmetry.space_group_name_H-M   'P 1'
#
loop_
_entity.id
_entity.type
_entity.pdbx_description
1 polymer ?
#
loop_
_entity_poly.entity_id
_entity_poly.type
_entity_poly.pdbx_seq_one_letter_code
_entity_poly.pdbx_strand_id
1 'polypeptide(L)'
;METFLLILLMLAAVLASSVIDQLVPKVSSPLIQIGLGLAIAVVAGRQIDLLFDESELFLVLFIAPLLFHEAKEAKKTELWRNRRSILSLAIGLVLAIIVAVGFFVNAMIPSISLAAAFALGAALGPTDPIAVSAASKDADISPRCKALLKGESLINDASGIVAFQFAIAAAMTGAFSPAHAIGEFLLEFVGGIAFGLILGVIGNGIVRLVRSWGLENTTFHVLFEVFTPFIVFLAADQLGGSGILAVVAAGLVNVISPRTAGPSVSRLNIVSTSVWRVISFTLNGIVFVLLGTQLPRAMQTTWSNVAISNWTLLMYVLTISLILIAVRFVWVLLMERVHHRHVAKRNEKAAKEKKIAPEPRKSLAHDVHSAAIMTLGGPKGTVTLAVILTLPQAIAQRQLILFLACGVIVVTLLLATFVVPILAPQKKRDNTEQLERDVQANLDILRVVIEELSACQTPETRAATQIVVRQYNDRIKKIKELNGIEDEPNMKLRLRTLAWEREFARNLIDADEVDRFAGYQYLMRLARMEELIMHQHSVRANLRQHFIRWRTFGRRSLQEIVHKVPGAELSETTQATRALQIKCYEHVVDKLHEELAGNSPANAEDISKLLIEYQRLLRTLRAAAPSITTFTTTQDKSADVERLGLEIELEQIQTRYDDGELSRVAAKRLRENVNLMQMDLEDNV
;
A
#
# COMPACT_ATOMS: atom_id res chain seq x y z
N MET A 1 30.59 18.79 1.86
CA MET A 1 29.88 18.95 0.55
C MET A 1 29.69 17.61 -0.12
N GLU A 2 30.69 16.77 -0.22
CA GLU A 2 30.61 15.44 -0.89
C GLU A 2 29.62 14.49 -0.23
N THR A 3 29.62 14.38 1.11
CA THR A 3 28.68 13.57 1.87
C THR A 3 27.24 14.01 1.67
N PHE A 4 27.01 15.32 1.63
CA PHE A 4 25.67 15.88 1.37
C PHE A 4 25.18 15.55 -0.04
N LEU A 5 26.05 15.70 -1.04
CA LEU A 5 25.74 15.36 -2.44
C LEU A 5 25.39 13.87 -2.58
N LEU A 6 26.12 13.00 -1.87
CA LEU A 6 25.89 11.57 -1.89
C LEU A 6 24.52 11.21 -1.28
N ILE A 7 24.18 11.80 -0.12
CA ILE A 7 22.86 11.60 0.50
C ILE A 7 21.75 12.09 -0.45
N LEU A 8 21.93 13.25 -1.07
CA LEU A 8 20.96 13.78 -2.04
C LEU A 8 20.81 12.86 -3.25
N LEU A 9 21.91 12.30 -3.75
CA LEU A 9 21.91 11.37 -4.87
C LEU A 9 21.19 10.05 -4.51
N MET A 10 21.40 9.53 -3.29
CA MET A 10 20.69 8.37 -2.79
C MET A 10 19.18 8.63 -2.66
N LEU A 11 18.78 9.77 -2.12
CA LEU A 11 17.37 10.16 -2.03
C LEU A 11 16.76 10.34 -3.42
N ALA A 12 17.48 10.92 -4.37
CA ALA A 12 17.05 11.04 -5.76
C ALA A 12 16.87 9.65 -6.42
N ALA A 13 17.76 8.70 -6.14
CA ALA A 13 17.61 7.31 -6.61
C ALA A 13 16.39 6.63 -6.00
N VAL A 14 16.14 6.82 -4.71
CA VAL A 14 14.92 6.29 -4.05
C VAL A 14 13.66 6.91 -4.67
N LEU A 15 13.66 8.21 -4.92
CA LEU A 15 12.56 8.89 -5.62
C LEU A 15 12.33 8.33 -7.04
N ALA A 16 13.41 8.19 -7.80
CA ALA A 16 13.37 7.60 -9.15
C ALA A 16 12.85 6.14 -9.11
N SER A 17 13.28 5.36 -8.10
CA SER A 17 12.79 3.98 -7.93
C SER A 17 11.28 3.90 -7.72
N SER A 18 10.70 4.87 -7.02
CA SER A 18 9.25 4.95 -6.79
C SER A 18 8.47 5.16 -8.10
N VAL A 19 9.03 5.94 -9.03
CA VAL A 19 8.43 6.14 -10.36
C VAL A 19 8.60 4.89 -11.23
N ILE A 20 9.80 4.29 -11.23
CA ILE A 20 10.09 3.08 -12.02
C ILE A 20 9.25 1.89 -11.54
N ASP A 21 9.03 1.72 -10.24
CA ASP A 21 8.17 0.66 -9.68
C ASP A 21 6.73 0.73 -10.23
N GLN A 22 6.21 1.94 -10.47
CA GLN A 22 4.89 2.13 -11.09
C GLN A 22 4.88 1.82 -12.59
N LEU A 23 5.98 2.07 -13.29
CA LEU A 23 6.11 1.80 -14.73
C LEU A 23 6.39 0.33 -15.02
N VAL A 24 7.12 -0.35 -14.14
CA VAL A 24 7.55 -1.75 -14.32
C VAL A 24 7.14 -2.62 -13.12
N PRO A 25 5.84 -2.88 -12.92
CA PRO A 25 5.32 -3.56 -11.74
C PRO A 25 5.76 -5.03 -11.58
N LYS A 26 6.40 -5.61 -12.59
CA LYS A 26 6.93 -6.99 -12.57
C LYS A 26 8.28 -7.12 -11.87
N VAL A 27 8.99 -6.02 -11.66
CA VAL A 27 10.31 -6.01 -10.99
C VAL A 27 10.11 -5.48 -9.58
N SER A 28 10.67 -6.16 -8.58
CA SER A 28 10.56 -5.69 -7.20
C SER A 28 11.34 -4.40 -6.97
N SER A 29 10.79 -3.47 -6.16
CA SER A 29 11.43 -2.19 -5.81
C SER A 29 12.88 -2.35 -5.32
N PRO A 30 13.24 -3.37 -4.50
CA PRO A 30 14.62 -3.61 -4.10
C PRO A 30 15.59 -3.82 -5.27
N LEU A 31 15.20 -4.58 -6.30
CA LEU A 31 16.05 -4.79 -7.48
C LEU A 31 16.26 -3.52 -8.29
N ILE A 32 15.22 -2.68 -8.42
CA ILE A 32 15.32 -1.37 -9.07
C ILE A 32 16.31 -0.48 -8.30
N GLN A 33 16.21 -0.46 -6.97
CA GLN A 33 17.05 0.34 -6.07
C GLN A 33 18.52 -0.12 -6.13
N ILE A 34 18.78 -1.43 -6.15
CA ILE A 34 20.13 -1.99 -6.36
C ILE A 34 20.68 -1.57 -7.73
N GLY A 35 19.87 -1.65 -8.78
CA GLY A 35 20.26 -1.23 -10.13
C GLY A 35 20.63 0.26 -10.22
N LEU A 36 19.86 1.12 -9.56
CA LEU A 36 20.15 2.55 -9.46
C LEU A 36 21.42 2.82 -8.63
N GLY A 37 21.62 2.09 -7.54
CA GLY A 37 22.85 2.15 -6.75
C GLY A 37 24.09 1.75 -7.56
N LEU A 38 23.98 0.71 -8.38
CA LEU A 38 25.01 0.28 -9.32
C LEU A 38 25.33 1.38 -10.34
N ALA A 39 24.32 2.02 -10.90
CA ALA A 39 24.49 3.14 -11.82
C ALA A 39 25.23 4.33 -11.16
N ILE A 40 24.86 4.65 -9.91
CA ILE A 40 25.55 5.68 -9.11
C ILE A 40 27.03 5.31 -8.91
N ALA A 41 27.33 4.07 -8.58
CA ALA A 41 28.72 3.64 -8.37
C ALA A 41 29.58 3.76 -9.62
N VAL A 42 29.01 3.50 -10.79
CA VAL A 42 29.71 3.65 -12.10
C VAL A 42 29.95 5.12 -12.41
N VAL A 43 29.00 6.01 -12.10
CA VAL A 43 29.11 7.45 -12.41
C VAL A 43 29.95 8.22 -11.38
N ALA A 44 29.76 7.96 -10.09
CA ALA A 44 30.38 8.71 -8.99
C ALA A 44 31.81 8.24 -8.64
N GLY A 45 32.24 7.08 -9.12
CA GLY A 45 33.60 6.57 -8.90
C GLY A 45 33.93 6.32 -7.43
N ARG A 46 35.19 6.68 -7.03
CA ARG A 46 35.76 6.36 -5.70
C ARG A 46 35.25 7.22 -4.52
N GLN A 47 34.40 8.20 -4.72
CA GLN A 47 34.03 9.20 -3.69
C GLN A 47 33.02 8.71 -2.63
N ILE A 48 32.61 7.45 -2.65
CA ILE A 48 31.54 6.92 -1.79
C ILE A 48 32.04 6.44 -0.39
N ASP A 49 33.32 6.57 -0.08
CA ASP A 49 33.97 5.93 1.10
C ASP A 49 33.59 6.52 2.47
N LEU A 50 33.01 7.72 2.51
CA LEU A 50 32.96 8.53 3.72
C LEU A 50 31.76 8.29 4.65
N LEU A 51 30.78 7.48 4.28
CA LEU A 51 29.51 7.40 5.04
C LEU A 51 29.44 6.28 6.09
N PHE A 52 30.38 5.31 6.12
CA PHE A 52 30.18 4.04 6.82
C PHE A 52 31.31 3.57 7.73
N ASP A 53 32.17 4.47 8.18
CA ASP A 53 33.20 4.12 9.19
C ASP A 53 32.58 3.85 10.58
N GLU A 54 31.33 4.33 10.84
CA GLU A 54 30.63 4.11 12.10
C GLU A 54 29.44 3.14 11.90
N SER A 55 29.71 1.86 12.04
CA SER A 55 28.75 0.77 11.86
C SER A 55 27.54 0.84 12.82
N GLU A 56 27.72 1.37 14.02
CA GLU A 56 26.66 1.49 15.02
C GLU A 56 25.62 2.54 14.61
N LEU A 57 26.08 3.68 14.07
CA LEU A 57 25.20 4.71 13.54
C LEU A 57 24.26 4.18 12.45
N PHE A 58 24.76 3.28 11.61
CA PHE A 58 23.97 2.66 10.57
C PHE A 58 22.84 1.78 11.14
N LEU A 59 23.14 0.97 12.15
CA LEU A 59 22.14 0.14 12.83
C LEU A 59 21.06 0.98 13.51
N VAL A 60 21.47 2.03 14.23
CA VAL A 60 20.54 2.92 14.91
C VAL A 60 19.66 3.69 13.93
N LEU A 61 20.26 4.27 12.88
CA LEU A 61 19.54 5.17 11.98
C LEU A 61 18.59 4.44 11.01
N PHE A 62 18.98 3.28 10.52
CA PHE A 62 18.22 2.57 9.48
C PHE A 62 17.47 1.36 10.04
N ILE A 63 18.12 0.53 10.82
CA ILE A 63 17.54 -0.76 11.21
C ILE A 63 16.58 -0.63 12.40
N ALA A 64 16.93 0.17 13.42
CA ALA A 64 16.06 0.33 14.58
C ALA A 64 14.65 0.85 14.23
N PRO A 65 14.45 1.93 13.44
CA PRO A 65 13.12 2.39 13.09
C PRO A 65 12.37 1.38 12.19
N LEU A 66 13.04 0.67 11.29
CA LEU A 66 12.42 -0.35 10.45
C LEU A 66 11.86 -1.50 11.27
N LEU A 67 12.67 -2.07 12.16
CA LEU A 67 12.25 -3.17 13.04
C LEU A 67 11.16 -2.77 14.02
N PHE A 68 11.21 -1.53 14.54
CA PHE A 68 10.15 -0.98 15.39
C PHE A 68 8.81 -0.94 14.64
N HIS A 69 8.82 -0.41 13.43
CA HIS A 69 7.63 -0.31 12.60
C HIS A 69 7.05 -1.70 12.24
N GLU A 70 7.91 -2.64 11.84
CA GLU A 70 7.51 -4.02 11.55
C GLU A 70 6.90 -4.72 12.77
N ALA A 71 7.52 -4.53 13.96
CA ALA A 71 7.02 -5.07 15.21
C ALA A 71 5.66 -4.46 15.60
N LYS A 72 5.50 -3.15 15.41
CA LYS A 72 4.23 -2.44 15.67
C LYS A 72 3.11 -2.94 14.76
N GLU A 73 3.38 -3.13 13.46
CA GLU A 73 2.40 -3.63 12.50
C GLU A 73 2.06 -5.12 12.64
N ALA A 74 2.87 -5.86 13.39
CA ALA A 74 2.70 -7.29 13.53
C ALA A 74 1.39 -7.64 14.26
N LYS A 75 0.57 -8.49 13.66
CA LYS A 75 -0.69 -8.97 14.26
C LYS A 75 -0.42 -9.95 15.40
N LYS A 76 -0.46 -9.47 16.62
CA LYS A 76 -0.15 -10.24 17.85
C LYS A 76 -0.91 -11.55 17.96
N THR A 77 -2.18 -11.56 17.58
CA THR A 77 -3.01 -12.78 17.60
C THR A 77 -2.49 -13.85 16.64
N GLU A 78 -2.00 -13.45 15.46
CA GLU A 78 -1.41 -14.37 14.48
C GLU A 78 -0.04 -14.87 14.95
N LEU A 79 0.79 -13.98 15.51
CA LEU A 79 2.08 -14.34 16.10
C LEU A 79 1.90 -15.35 17.24
N TRP A 80 0.98 -15.07 18.16
CA TRP A 80 0.73 -15.98 19.29
C TRP A 80 0.16 -17.32 18.87
N ARG A 81 -0.75 -17.34 17.88
CA ARG A 81 -1.31 -18.57 17.32
C ARG A 81 -0.25 -19.45 16.68
N ASN A 82 0.73 -18.86 15.99
CA ASN A 82 1.79 -19.55 15.24
C ASN A 82 3.14 -19.57 15.98
N ARG A 83 3.21 -19.19 17.27
CA ARG A 83 4.47 -18.96 18.00
C ARG A 83 5.49 -20.11 17.92
N ARG A 84 5.04 -21.37 17.94
CA ARG A 84 5.94 -22.53 17.86
C ARG A 84 6.63 -22.63 16.48
N SER A 85 5.89 -22.42 15.42
CA SER A 85 6.42 -22.45 14.06
C SER A 85 7.34 -21.24 13.83
N ILE A 86 6.95 -20.06 14.29
CA ILE A 86 7.75 -18.83 14.18
C ILE A 86 9.06 -18.97 14.96
N LEU A 87 9.05 -19.42 16.21
CA LEU A 87 10.28 -19.62 16.98
C LEU A 87 11.19 -20.71 16.36
N SER A 88 10.61 -21.77 15.80
CA SER A 88 11.37 -22.79 15.08
C SER A 88 12.08 -22.22 13.84
N LEU A 89 11.43 -21.34 13.08
CA LEU A 89 12.02 -20.68 11.93
C LEU A 89 13.01 -19.58 12.35
N ALA A 90 12.68 -18.78 13.32
CA ALA A 90 13.46 -17.62 13.70
C ALA A 90 14.73 -17.94 14.50
N ILE A 91 14.74 -19.03 15.25
CA ILE A 91 15.89 -19.46 16.04
C ILE A 91 16.47 -20.75 15.48
N GLY A 92 15.65 -21.80 15.34
CA GLY A 92 16.13 -23.12 14.93
C GLY A 92 16.71 -23.14 13.52
N LEU A 93 16.00 -22.54 12.56
CA LEU A 93 16.49 -22.45 11.18
C LEU A 93 17.72 -21.54 11.07
N VAL A 94 17.74 -20.39 11.79
CA VAL A 94 18.91 -19.49 11.80
C VAL A 94 20.14 -20.21 12.30
N LEU A 95 20.06 -20.93 13.41
CA LEU A 95 21.17 -21.75 13.92
C LEU A 95 21.59 -22.83 12.92
N ALA A 96 20.64 -23.51 12.28
CA ALA A 96 20.94 -24.49 11.24
C ALA A 96 21.69 -23.87 10.03
N ILE A 97 21.29 -22.67 9.61
CA ILE A 97 21.97 -21.91 8.55
C ILE A 97 23.38 -21.54 8.99
N ILE A 98 23.57 -21.01 10.20
CA ILE A 98 24.88 -20.62 10.73
C ILE A 98 25.83 -21.82 10.70
N VAL A 99 25.38 -22.95 11.20
CA VAL A 99 26.19 -24.17 11.24
C VAL A 99 26.48 -24.68 9.81
N ALA A 100 25.47 -24.81 8.97
CA ALA A 100 25.64 -25.34 7.62
C ALA A 100 26.53 -24.44 6.76
N VAL A 101 26.24 -23.13 6.72
CA VAL A 101 27.01 -22.19 5.92
C VAL A 101 28.42 -22.03 6.49
N GLY A 102 28.55 -21.90 7.82
CA GLY A 102 29.85 -21.73 8.46
C GLY A 102 30.83 -22.88 8.18
N PHE A 103 30.43 -24.12 8.41
CA PHE A 103 31.30 -25.28 8.11
C PHE A 103 31.56 -25.41 6.62
N PHE A 104 30.56 -25.19 5.79
CA PHE A 104 30.71 -25.33 4.35
C PHE A 104 31.65 -24.25 3.77
N VAL A 105 31.48 -22.98 4.17
CA VAL A 105 32.34 -21.87 3.70
C VAL A 105 33.78 -22.07 4.14
N ASN A 106 34.00 -22.44 5.41
CA ASN A 106 35.35 -22.74 5.92
C ASN A 106 36.01 -23.92 5.16
N ALA A 107 35.25 -24.98 4.84
CA ALA A 107 35.74 -26.11 4.06
C ALA A 107 36.04 -25.76 2.60
N MET A 108 35.22 -24.90 2.00
CA MET A 108 35.32 -24.47 0.60
C MET A 108 36.40 -23.41 0.39
N ILE A 109 36.53 -22.49 1.37
CA ILE A 109 37.44 -21.34 1.33
C ILE A 109 38.31 -21.35 2.61
N PRO A 110 39.38 -22.11 2.67
CA PRO A 110 40.21 -22.26 3.89
C PRO A 110 40.84 -20.94 4.37
N SER A 111 40.92 -19.91 3.50
CA SER A 111 41.39 -18.57 3.88
C SER A 111 40.43 -17.78 4.77
N ILE A 112 39.17 -18.23 4.89
CA ILE A 112 38.18 -17.65 5.81
C ILE A 112 38.18 -18.50 7.08
N SER A 113 38.47 -17.88 8.23
CA SER A 113 38.42 -18.58 9.51
C SER A 113 37.02 -19.07 9.83
N LEU A 114 36.90 -20.15 10.61
CA LEU A 114 35.61 -20.76 10.96
C LEU A 114 34.67 -19.74 11.67
N ALA A 115 35.22 -18.89 12.53
CA ALA A 115 34.45 -17.85 13.21
C ALA A 115 33.92 -16.81 12.21
N ALA A 116 34.72 -16.38 11.25
CA ALA A 116 34.30 -15.46 10.19
C ALA A 116 33.26 -16.12 9.23
N ALA A 117 33.40 -17.41 8.99
CA ALA A 117 32.40 -18.17 8.21
C ALA A 117 31.06 -18.30 8.97
N PHE A 118 31.09 -18.48 10.30
CA PHE A 118 29.89 -18.44 11.13
C PHE A 118 29.27 -17.02 11.15
N ALA A 119 30.09 -15.97 11.17
CA ALA A 119 29.60 -14.59 11.02
C ALA A 119 28.87 -14.38 9.70
N LEU A 120 29.41 -14.88 8.58
CA LEU A 120 28.70 -14.86 7.30
C LEU A 120 27.39 -15.64 7.36
N GLY A 121 27.38 -16.85 7.95
CA GLY A 121 26.15 -17.64 8.12
C GLY A 121 25.10 -16.92 8.98
N ALA A 122 25.53 -16.23 10.05
CA ALA A 122 24.65 -15.45 10.90
C ALA A 122 24.07 -14.23 10.19
N ALA A 123 24.90 -13.50 9.43
CA ALA A 123 24.45 -12.37 8.61
C ALA A 123 23.46 -12.83 7.50
N LEU A 124 23.60 -14.04 6.98
CA LEU A 124 22.69 -14.64 6.01
C LEU A 124 21.46 -15.31 6.67
N GLY A 125 21.34 -15.33 8.00
CA GLY A 125 20.17 -15.82 8.74
C GLY A 125 18.90 -15.00 8.47
N PRO A 126 18.92 -13.68 8.66
CA PRO A 126 17.78 -12.77 8.45
C PRO A 126 17.10 -12.93 7.09
N THR A 127 15.78 -12.67 7.03
CA THR A 127 14.97 -12.76 5.80
C THR A 127 14.09 -11.53 5.63
N ASP A 128 13.93 -11.04 4.41
CA ASP A 128 13.16 -9.85 4.09
C ASP A 128 11.86 -10.21 3.33
N PRO A 129 10.67 -10.12 3.99
CA PRO A 129 9.41 -10.42 3.34
C PRO A 129 8.91 -9.31 2.42
N ILE A 130 9.54 -8.11 2.41
CA ILE A 130 9.10 -6.96 1.61
C ILE A 130 9.25 -7.28 0.13
N ALA A 131 10.37 -7.88 -0.26
CA ALA A 131 10.61 -8.28 -1.65
C ALA A 131 9.54 -9.24 -2.19
N VAL A 132 9.03 -10.13 -1.33
CA VAL A 132 7.97 -11.08 -1.70
C VAL A 132 6.60 -10.41 -1.76
N SER A 133 6.32 -9.47 -0.88
CA SER A 133 5.04 -8.77 -0.89
C SER A 133 4.82 -7.96 -2.17
N ALA A 134 5.89 -7.41 -2.74
CA ALA A 134 5.87 -6.72 -4.03
C ALA A 134 5.65 -7.71 -5.20
N ALA A 135 6.40 -8.82 -5.22
CA ALA A 135 6.31 -9.84 -6.27
C ALA A 135 5.01 -10.67 -6.21
N SER A 136 4.33 -10.71 -5.05
CA SER A 136 3.14 -11.54 -4.82
C SER A 136 1.83 -10.77 -4.83
N LYS A 137 1.78 -9.58 -5.43
CA LYS A 137 0.52 -8.80 -5.56
C LYS A 137 -0.58 -9.63 -6.24
N ASP A 138 -0.21 -10.44 -7.23
CA ASP A 138 -1.11 -11.28 -8.02
C ASP A 138 -1.10 -12.77 -7.61
N ALA A 139 -0.29 -13.14 -6.61
CA ALA A 139 -0.13 -14.51 -6.15
C ALA A 139 -1.00 -14.80 -4.93
N ASP A 140 -1.71 -15.92 -4.95
CA ASP A 140 -2.51 -16.40 -3.81
C ASP A 140 -1.65 -17.14 -2.80
N ILE A 141 -0.89 -16.39 -2.01
CA ILE A 141 -0.13 -16.94 -0.89
C ILE A 141 -1.06 -17.06 0.32
N SER A 142 -1.14 -18.25 0.90
CA SER A 142 -2.03 -18.52 2.03
C SER A 142 -1.82 -17.53 3.18
N PRO A 143 -2.88 -17.08 3.89
CA PRO A 143 -2.77 -16.14 5.02
C PRO A 143 -1.80 -16.63 6.11
N ARG A 144 -1.74 -17.96 6.31
CA ARG A 144 -0.80 -18.58 7.27
C ARG A 144 0.65 -18.42 6.81
N CYS A 145 0.95 -18.65 5.54
CA CYS A 145 2.29 -18.48 4.99
C CYS A 145 2.76 -17.02 5.15
N LYS A 146 1.91 -16.05 4.83
CA LYS A 146 2.21 -14.62 5.04
C LYS A 146 2.47 -14.28 6.51
N ALA A 147 1.67 -14.83 7.42
CA ALA A 147 1.84 -14.62 8.86
C ALA A 147 3.13 -15.27 9.38
N LEU A 148 3.51 -16.45 8.86
CA LEU A 148 4.76 -17.12 9.23
C LEU A 148 5.97 -16.36 8.71
N LEU A 149 5.98 -15.94 7.44
CA LEU A 149 7.08 -15.17 6.85
C LEU A 149 7.27 -13.82 7.59
N LYS A 150 6.18 -13.09 7.87
CA LYS A 150 6.25 -11.82 8.62
C LYS A 150 6.70 -12.02 10.07
N GLY A 151 6.22 -13.09 10.73
CA GLY A 151 6.60 -13.39 12.10
C GLY A 151 8.02 -13.96 12.23
N GLU A 152 8.48 -14.73 11.24
CA GLU A 152 9.86 -15.22 11.13
C GLU A 152 10.83 -14.04 11.02
N SER A 153 10.63 -13.15 10.02
CA SER A 153 11.49 -11.99 9.77
C SER A 153 11.68 -11.14 11.01
N LEU A 154 10.60 -10.83 11.73
CA LEU A 154 10.68 -9.99 12.92
C LEU A 154 11.64 -10.53 14.02
N ILE A 155 11.72 -11.85 14.17
CA ILE A 155 12.52 -12.46 15.26
C ILE A 155 13.88 -12.95 14.74
N ASN A 156 13.96 -13.43 13.48
CA ASN A 156 15.23 -13.94 12.93
C ASN A 156 16.24 -12.82 12.68
N ASP A 157 15.77 -11.59 12.41
CA ASP A 157 16.64 -10.41 12.25
C ASP A 157 17.41 -10.17 13.54
N ALA A 158 16.71 -10.17 14.67
CA ALA A 158 17.33 -10.01 15.97
C ALA A 158 18.26 -11.20 16.32
N SER A 159 17.83 -12.44 16.10
CA SER A 159 18.66 -13.63 16.40
C SER A 159 19.89 -13.71 15.50
N GLY A 160 19.78 -13.31 14.22
CA GLY A 160 20.89 -13.24 13.28
C GLY A 160 21.94 -12.22 13.68
N ILE A 161 21.51 -11.01 14.09
CA ILE A 161 22.41 -9.93 14.49
C ILE A 161 23.20 -10.32 15.76
N VAL A 162 22.50 -10.83 16.76
CA VAL A 162 23.18 -11.25 18.00
C VAL A 162 24.17 -12.40 17.72
N ALA A 163 23.77 -13.41 16.93
CA ALA A 163 24.69 -14.49 16.54
C ALA A 163 25.89 -13.98 15.74
N PHE A 164 25.70 -12.98 14.90
CA PHE A 164 26.78 -12.32 14.15
C PHE A 164 27.78 -11.60 15.07
N GLN A 165 27.29 -10.85 16.05
CA GLN A 165 28.15 -10.16 17.03
C GLN A 165 29.02 -11.15 17.80
N PHE A 166 28.46 -12.30 18.23
CA PHE A 166 29.22 -13.37 18.88
C PHE A 166 30.28 -14.01 17.96
N ALA A 167 29.90 -14.26 16.70
CA ALA A 167 30.83 -14.83 15.74
C ALA A 167 31.99 -13.87 15.44
N ILE A 168 31.73 -12.55 15.39
CA ILE A 168 32.77 -11.54 15.24
C ILE A 168 33.65 -11.45 16.49
N ALA A 169 33.07 -11.44 17.69
CA ALA A 169 33.85 -11.43 18.93
C ALA A 169 34.78 -12.64 19.00
N ALA A 170 34.30 -13.83 18.61
CA ALA A 170 35.14 -15.04 18.51
C ALA A 170 36.22 -14.92 17.43
N ALA A 171 35.95 -14.26 16.28
CA ALA A 171 36.91 -14.05 15.22
C ALA A 171 38.03 -13.08 15.62
N MET A 172 37.71 -12.06 16.45
CA MET A 172 38.64 -11.03 16.90
C MET A 172 39.52 -11.48 18.07
N THR A 173 38.93 -12.27 18.99
CA THR A 173 39.65 -12.70 20.21
C THR A 173 40.44 -14.02 20.01
N GLY A 174 40.13 -14.79 19.00
CA GLY A 174 40.71 -16.12 18.77
C GLY A 174 40.33 -17.16 19.84
N ALA A 175 39.58 -16.78 20.87
CA ALA A 175 39.15 -17.66 21.97
C ALA A 175 37.61 -17.81 21.93
N PHE A 176 37.16 -19.04 21.68
CA PHE A 176 35.73 -19.36 21.72
C PHE A 176 35.44 -20.25 22.95
N SER A 177 34.83 -19.66 23.97
CA SER A 177 34.26 -20.41 25.08
C SER A 177 32.75 -20.51 24.91
N PRO A 178 32.23 -21.69 24.49
CA PRO A 178 30.79 -21.84 24.23
C PRO A 178 29.90 -21.50 25.43
N ALA A 179 30.34 -21.85 26.64
CA ALA A 179 29.56 -21.62 27.85
C ALA A 179 29.46 -20.13 28.19
N HIS A 180 30.54 -19.36 28.03
CA HIS A 180 30.54 -17.92 28.30
C HIS A 180 29.73 -17.18 27.23
N ALA A 181 29.92 -17.54 25.96
CA ALA A 181 29.16 -16.98 24.84
C ALA A 181 27.65 -17.21 24.97
N ILE A 182 27.21 -18.41 25.39
CA ILE A 182 25.79 -18.68 25.64
C ILE A 182 25.25 -17.84 26.81
N GLY A 183 26.04 -17.67 27.88
CA GLY A 183 25.65 -16.87 29.02
C GLY A 183 25.45 -15.39 28.67
N GLU A 184 26.42 -14.78 27.99
CA GLU A 184 26.33 -13.40 27.51
C GLU A 184 25.18 -13.24 26.51
N PHE A 185 25.04 -14.16 25.55
CA PHE A 185 23.90 -14.17 24.61
C PHE A 185 22.56 -14.14 25.33
N LEU A 186 22.38 -15.00 26.36
CA LEU A 186 21.12 -15.03 27.09
C LEU A 186 20.87 -13.75 27.87
N LEU A 187 21.92 -13.15 28.44
CA LEU A 187 21.81 -11.87 29.17
C LEU A 187 21.44 -10.73 28.24
N GLU A 188 22.14 -10.58 27.12
CA GLU A 188 21.83 -9.54 26.11
C GLU A 188 20.45 -9.76 25.48
N PHE A 189 20.10 -11.01 25.18
CA PHE A 189 18.81 -11.36 24.55
C PHE A 189 17.64 -11.11 25.51
N VAL A 190 17.71 -11.65 26.74
CA VAL A 190 16.65 -11.49 27.73
C VAL A 190 16.63 -10.06 28.25
N GLY A 191 17.79 -9.47 28.49
CA GLY A 191 17.93 -8.07 28.90
C GLY A 191 17.34 -7.11 27.88
N GLY A 192 17.68 -7.26 26.60
CA GLY A 192 17.12 -6.46 25.52
C GLY A 192 15.60 -6.53 25.47
N ILE A 193 15.04 -7.72 25.51
CA ILE A 193 13.58 -7.89 25.53
C ILE A 193 12.96 -7.24 26.78
N ALA A 194 13.53 -7.46 27.95
CA ALA A 194 13.00 -6.90 29.19
C ALA A 194 13.03 -5.38 29.20
N PHE A 195 14.17 -4.77 28.80
CA PHE A 195 14.28 -3.32 28.68
C PHE A 195 13.33 -2.75 27.63
N GLY A 196 13.19 -3.40 26.48
CA GLY A 196 12.24 -2.99 25.44
C GLY A 196 10.78 -3.02 25.91
N LEU A 197 10.38 -4.06 26.64
CA LEU A 197 9.04 -4.14 27.20
C LEU A 197 8.80 -3.03 28.24
N ILE A 198 9.76 -2.77 29.14
CA ILE A 198 9.65 -1.72 30.16
C ILE A 198 9.58 -0.35 29.48
N LEU A 199 10.51 -0.02 28.59
CA LEU A 199 10.54 1.26 27.88
C LEU A 199 9.31 1.46 26.99
N GLY A 200 8.80 0.40 26.36
CA GLY A 200 7.58 0.44 25.58
C GLY A 200 6.34 0.72 26.44
N VAL A 201 6.25 0.14 27.63
CA VAL A 201 5.17 0.41 28.60
C VAL A 201 5.25 1.85 29.11
N ILE A 202 6.46 2.32 29.44
CA ILE A 202 6.71 3.71 29.88
C ILE A 202 6.30 4.68 28.75
N GLY A 203 6.72 4.43 27.49
CA GLY A 203 6.37 5.26 26.35
C GLY A 203 4.83 5.33 26.15
N ASN A 204 4.13 4.20 26.24
CA ASN A 204 2.68 4.19 26.21
C ASN A 204 2.05 4.96 27.40
N GLY A 205 2.69 4.91 28.57
CA GLY A 205 2.29 5.68 29.77
C GLY A 205 2.39 7.18 29.52
N ILE A 206 3.52 7.65 28.94
CA ILE A 206 3.73 9.05 28.58
C ILE A 206 2.66 9.53 27.58
N VAL A 207 2.41 8.76 26.53
CA VAL A 207 1.37 9.11 25.54
C VAL A 207 -0.01 9.22 26.20
N ARG A 208 -0.36 8.31 27.11
CA ARG A 208 -1.63 8.38 27.85
C ARG A 208 -1.70 9.59 28.76
N LEU A 209 -0.60 9.91 29.45
CA LEU A 209 -0.50 11.08 30.33
C LEU A 209 -0.69 12.39 29.57
N VAL A 210 0.00 12.55 28.45
CA VAL A 210 -0.14 13.75 27.58
C VAL A 210 -1.57 13.88 27.07
N ARG A 211 -2.18 12.76 26.68
CA ARG A 211 -3.59 12.74 26.24
C ARG A 211 -4.55 13.08 27.39
N SER A 212 -4.29 12.65 28.63
CA SER A 212 -5.13 12.99 29.78
C SER A 212 -5.09 14.48 30.11
N TRP A 213 -4.06 15.20 29.68
CA TRP A 213 -3.96 16.66 29.79
C TRP A 213 -4.69 17.41 28.67
N GLY A 214 -5.35 16.70 27.76
CA GLY A 214 -6.07 17.31 26.65
C GLY A 214 -5.15 17.75 25.48
N LEU A 215 -3.87 17.35 25.49
CA LEU A 215 -2.91 17.69 24.45
C LEU A 215 -2.95 16.64 23.32
N GLU A 216 -4.04 16.64 22.54
CA GLU A 216 -4.23 15.73 21.40
C GLU A 216 -3.60 16.28 20.10
N ASN A 217 -2.31 16.57 20.10
CA ASN A 217 -1.62 17.02 18.90
C ASN A 217 -1.09 15.81 18.09
N THR A 218 -1.60 15.64 16.88
CA THR A 218 -1.19 14.57 15.95
C THR A 218 0.31 14.59 15.68
N THR A 219 0.89 15.79 15.51
CA THR A 219 2.33 15.97 15.25
C THR A 219 3.17 15.45 16.40
N PHE A 220 2.79 15.75 17.66
CA PHE A 220 3.49 15.23 18.85
C PHE A 220 3.50 13.70 18.87
N HIS A 221 2.34 13.08 18.66
CA HIS A 221 2.24 11.62 18.69
C HIS A 221 3.07 10.95 17.60
N VAL A 222 3.06 11.48 16.38
CA VAL A 222 3.83 10.93 15.26
C VAL A 222 5.33 11.12 15.50
N LEU A 223 5.76 12.29 15.93
CA LEU A 223 7.18 12.55 16.27
C LEU A 223 7.64 11.65 17.41
N PHE A 224 6.87 11.54 18.49
CA PHE A 224 7.18 10.66 19.61
C PHE A 224 7.35 9.21 19.15
N GLU A 225 6.48 8.76 18.27
CA GLU A 225 6.55 7.41 17.70
C GLU A 225 7.79 7.21 16.82
N VAL A 226 8.17 8.19 16.01
CA VAL A 226 9.37 8.15 15.15
C VAL A 226 10.64 8.19 15.99
N PHE A 227 10.67 8.93 17.11
CA PHE A 227 11.82 9.02 17.98
C PHE A 227 11.95 7.82 18.94
N THR A 228 10.85 7.13 19.25
CA THR A 228 10.85 5.99 20.19
C THR A 228 11.92 4.94 19.88
N PRO A 229 12.09 4.43 18.64
CA PRO A 229 13.09 3.40 18.35
C PRO A 229 14.53 3.85 18.66
N PHE A 230 14.86 5.11 18.43
CA PHE A 230 16.21 5.64 18.72
C PHE A 230 16.45 5.68 20.22
N ILE A 231 15.50 6.21 20.99
CA ILE A 231 15.59 6.30 22.45
C ILE A 231 15.69 4.91 23.06
N VAL A 232 14.86 3.98 22.61
CA VAL A 232 14.84 2.60 23.13
C VAL A 232 16.14 1.87 22.80
N PHE A 233 16.66 2.03 21.58
CA PHE A 233 17.93 1.42 21.17
C PHE A 233 19.07 1.89 22.06
N LEU A 234 19.29 3.22 22.12
CA LEU A 234 20.39 3.82 22.87
C LEU A 234 20.31 3.53 24.38
N ALA A 235 19.09 3.57 24.95
CA ALA A 235 18.92 3.29 26.37
C ALA A 235 19.19 1.80 26.69
N ALA A 236 18.76 0.87 25.86
CA ALA A 236 18.99 -0.56 26.09
C ALA A 236 20.47 -0.92 25.91
N ASP A 237 21.12 -0.34 24.91
CA ASP A 237 22.55 -0.53 24.62
C ASP A 237 23.43 -0.04 25.79
N GLN A 238 23.15 1.16 26.34
CA GLN A 238 23.84 1.68 27.52
C GLN A 238 23.64 0.84 28.79
N LEU A 239 22.54 0.10 28.87
CA LEU A 239 22.22 -0.81 29.98
C LEU A 239 22.78 -2.22 29.80
N GLY A 240 23.54 -2.47 28.69
CA GLY A 240 24.15 -3.76 28.41
C GLY A 240 23.16 -4.81 27.84
N GLY A 241 22.03 -4.38 27.33
CA GLY A 241 21.08 -5.22 26.59
C GLY A 241 21.14 -4.97 25.10
N SER A 242 20.69 -5.94 24.30
CA SER A 242 20.59 -5.73 22.84
C SER A 242 19.60 -4.63 22.48
N GLY A 243 20.10 -3.49 21.96
CA GLY A 243 19.28 -2.37 21.50
C GLY A 243 18.25 -2.77 20.44
N ILE A 244 18.62 -3.69 19.53
CA ILE A 244 17.76 -4.21 18.46
C ILE A 244 16.58 -4.99 19.03
N LEU A 245 16.84 -5.91 19.98
CA LEU A 245 15.79 -6.68 20.63
C LEU A 245 14.87 -5.79 21.47
N ALA A 246 15.44 -4.77 22.11
CA ALA A 246 14.66 -3.81 22.88
C ALA A 246 13.70 -3.02 21.96
N VAL A 247 14.15 -2.58 20.79
CA VAL A 247 13.32 -1.88 19.81
C VAL A 247 12.17 -2.76 19.30
N VAL A 248 12.44 -4.03 18.97
CA VAL A 248 11.41 -4.99 18.56
C VAL A 248 10.39 -5.22 19.68
N ALA A 249 10.86 -5.43 20.90
CA ALA A 249 10.00 -5.65 22.07
C ALA A 249 9.12 -4.41 22.36
N ALA A 250 9.70 -3.21 22.30
CA ALA A 250 8.96 -1.95 22.46
C ALA A 250 7.92 -1.76 21.34
N GLY A 251 8.24 -2.06 20.08
CA GLY A 251 7.30 -2.02 18.97
C GLY A 251 6.12 -3.00 19.18
N LEU A 252 6.38 -4.20 19.69
CA LEU A 252 5.32 -5.15 20.00
C LEU A 252 4.40 -4.68 21.13
N VAL A 253 4.89 -3.91 22.11
CA VAL A 253 4.08 -3.34 23.20
C VAL A 253 3.33 -2.10 22.77
N ASN A 254 3.88 -1.33 21.85
CA ASN A 254 3.28 -0.08 21.39
C ASN A 254 2.02 -0.35 20.58
N VAL A 255 0.90 -0.37 21.28
CA VAL A 255 -0.44 -0.53 20.69
C VAL A 255 -1.28 0.66 21.09
N ILE A 256 -1.60 1.48 20.13
CA ILE A 256 -2.72 2.41 20.25
C ILE A 256 -3.97 1.54 20.50
N SER A 257 -4.54 1.67 21.69
CA SER A 257 -5.63 0.79 22.13
C SER A 257 -6.84 0.94 21.21
N PRO A 258 -7.36 -0.14 20.59
CA PRO A 258 -8.52 -0.06 19.71
C PRO A 258 -9.83 0.28 20.44
N ARG A 259 -9.81 0.38 21.78
CA ARG A 259 -11.01 0.55 22.61
C ARG A 259 -11.52 1.98 22.70
N THR A 260 -10.79 2.96 22.20
CA THR A 260 -11.25 4.35 22.09
C THR A 260 -11.35 4.71 20.61
N ALA A 261 -12.42 4.26 19.97
CA ALA A 261 -12.74 4.62 18.59
C ALA A 261 -13.37 6.02 18.59
N GLY A 262 -12.52 7.05 18.50
CA GLY A 262 -12.94 8.43 18.25
C GLY A 262 -12.34 8.95 16.93
N PRO A 263 -12.89 10.02 16.35
CA PRO A 263 -12.37 10.63 15.11
C PRO A 263 -10.88 11.00 15.21
N SER A 264 -10.44 11.55 16.35
CA SER A 264 -9.05 11.91 16.63
C SER A 264 -8.08 10.72 16.58
N VAL A 265 -8.52 9.53 17.04
CA VAL A 265 -7.69 8.31 16.98
C VAL A 265 -7.57 7.79 15.54
N SER A 266 -8.64 7.91 14.75
CA SER A 266 -8.61 7.54 13.34
C SER A 266 -7.66 8.44 12.55
N ARG A 267 -7.71 9.75 12.79
CA ARG A 267 -6.78 10.74 12.22
C ARG A 267 -5.33 10.38 12.53
N LEU A 268 -5.03 10.14 13.81
CA LEU A 268 -3.68 9.75 14.24
C LEU A 268 -3.19 8.49 13.52
N ASN A 269 -4.03 7.45 13.41
CA ASN A 269 -3.67 6.21 12.73
C ASN A 269 -3.39 6.40 11.24
N ILE A 270 -4.18 7.23 10.55
CA ILE A 270 -4.01 7.50 9.12
C ILE A 270 -2.70 8.27 8.90
N VAL A 271 -2.46 9.33 9.67
CA VAL A 271 -1.25 10.16 9.55
C VAL A 271 -0.01 9.33 9.91
N SER A 272 -0.01 8.60 11.05
CA SER A 272 1.10 7.74 11.46
C SER A 272 1.40 6.68 10.40
N THR A 273 0.39 5.99 9.87
CA THR A 273 0.58 4.97 8.82
C THR A 273 1.17 5.58 7.54
N SER A 274 0.73 6.79 7.16
CA SER A 274 1.22 7.47 5.97
C SER A 274 2.68 7.91 6.14
N VAL A 275 3.04 8.49 7.29
CA VAL A 275 4.40 8.89 7.62
C VAL A 275 5.33 7.67 7.64
N TRP A 276 4.93 6.59 8.33
CA TRP A 276 5.74 5.37 8.39
C TRP A 276 5.90 4.68 7.05
N ARG A 277 4.91 4.75 6.17
CA ARG A 277 5.04 4.23 4.80
C ARG A 277 6.14 4.93 4.02
N VAL A 278 6.22 6.27 4.14
CA VAL A 278 7.27 7.06 3.48
C VAL A 278 8.62 6.79 4.11
N ILE A 279 8.72 6.81 5.45
CA ILE A 279 9.97 6.55 6.19
C ILE A 279 10.50 5.15 5.84
N SER A 280 9.68 4.10 5.95
CA SER A 280 10.11 2.72 5.68
C SER A 280 10.52 2.52 4.22
N PHE A 281 9.79 3.10 3.26
CA PHE A 281 10.17 3.05 1.86
C PHE A 281 11.52 3.74 1.61
N THR A 282 11.74 4.90 2.22
CA THR A 282 12.97 5.67 2.07
C THR A 282 14.16 4.97 2.71
N LEU A 283 14.01 4.50 3.97
CA LEU A 283 15.09 3.81 4.69
C LEU A 283 15.49 2.50 3.98
N ASN A 284 14.51 1.66 3.63
CA ASN A 284 14.78 0.44 2.87
C ASN A 284 15.43 0.77 1.51
N GLY A 285 14.92 1.80 0.83
CA GLY A 285 15.43 2.23 -0.45
C GLY A 285 16.89 2.67 -0.38
N ILE A 286 17.26 3.47 0.61
CA ILE A 286 18.65 3.88 0.82
C ILE A 286 19.55 2.68 1.05
N VAL A 287 19.13 1.71 1.88
CA VAL A 287 19.91 0.50 2.15
C VAL A 287 20.12 -0.34 0.88
N PHE A 288 19.09 -0.51 0.03
CA PHE A 288 19.25 -1.24 -1.24
C PHE A 288 20.06 -0.47 -2.29
N VAL A 289 19.92 0.86 -2.38
CA VAL A 289 20.78 1.70 -3.21
C VAL A 289 22.22 1.56 -2.77
N LEU A 290 22.47 1.55 -1.46
CA LEU A 290 23.78 1.35 -0.88
C LEU A 290 24.37 -0.02 -1.22
N LEU A 291 23.56 -1.09 -1.18
CA LEU A 291 23.98 -2.40 -1.67
C LEU A 291 24.49 -2.30 -3.12
N GLY A 292 23.74 -1.61 -3.97
CA GLY A 292 24.13 -1.39 -5.36
C GLY A 292 25.45 -0.63 -5.50
N THR A 293 25.71 0.35 -4.62
CA THR A 293 26.99 1.10 -4.66
C THR A 293 28.17 0.32 -4.12
N GLN A 294 27.97 -0.57 -3.16
CA GLN A 294 29.04 -1.40 -2.58
C GLN A 294 29.40 -2.60 -3.44
N LEU A 295 28.46 -3.09 -4.23
CA LEU A 295 28.66 -4.30 -5.07
C LEU A 295 29.85 -4.18 -6.04
N PRO A 296 30.06 -3.11 -6.82
CA PRO A 296 31.20 -2.95 -7.71
C PRO A 296 32.54 -2.93 -6.98
N ARG A 297 32.59 -2.36 -5.78
CA ARG A 297 33.80 -2.31 -4.97
C ARG A 297 34.20 -3.67 -4.45
N ALA A 298 33.26 -4.38 -3.83
CA ALA A 298 33.48 -5.75 -3.39
C ALA A 298 33.88 -6.64 -4.58
N MET A 299 33.29 -6.41 -5.75
CA MET A 299 33.68 -7.09 -6.99
C MET A 299 35.09 -6.68 -7.45
N GLN A 300 35.40 -5.40 -7.56
CA GLN A 300 36.64 -4.91 -8.11
C GLN A 300 37.85 -5.41 -7.35
N THR A 301 37.81 -5.35 -6.02
CA THR A 301 38.90 -5.83 -5.14
C THR A 301 39.06 -7.35 -5.24
N THR A 302 37.95 -8.10 -5.33
CA THR A 302 37.95 -9.56 -5.37
C THR A 302 38.22 -10.08 -6.78
N TRP A 303 37.69 -9.39 -7.81
CA TRP A 303 37.80 -9.77 -9.23
C TRP A 303 39.20 -9.52 -9.82
N SER A 304 39.89 -8.50 -9.30
CA SER A 304 41.28 -8.21 -9.68
C SER A 304 42.32 -9.06 -8.96
N ASN A 305 41.89 -9.93 -8.03
CA ASN A 305 42.77 -10.82 -7.32
C ASN A 305 43.15 -12.02 -8.23
N VAL A 306 44.40 -12.06 -8.69
CA VAL A 306 44.92 -13.08 -9.58
C VAL A 306 44.89 -14.52 -8.97
N ALA A 307 44.78 -14.60 -7.64
CA ALA A 307 44.84 -15.88 -6.93
C ALA A 307 43.52 -16.70 -7.07
N ILE A 308 42.39 -16.09 -7.38
CA ILE A 308 41.09 -16.76 -7.47
C ILE A 308 40.43 -16.44 -8.80
N SER A 309 40.06 -17.45 -9.56
CA SER A 309 39.34 -17.26 -10.82
C SER A 309 37.94 -16.64 -10.57
N ASN A 310 37.53 -15.69 -11.41
CA ASN A 310 36.21 -15.04 -11.34
C ASN A 310 35.04 -16.04 -11.42
N TRP A 311 35.22 -17.13 -12.20
CA TRP A 311 34.24 -18.23 -12.26
C TRP A 311 34.10 -18.95 -10.92
N THR A 312 35.21 -19.16 -10.20
CA THR A 312 35.21 -19.77 -8.87
C THR A 312 34.45 -18.91 -7.87
N LEU A 313 34.58 -17.57 -7.94
CA LEU A 313 33.85 -16.65 -7.10
C LEU A 313 32.34 -16.71 -7.33
N LEU A 314 31.92 -16.78 -8.60
CA LEU A 314 30.49 -16.94 -8.93
C LEU A 314 29.96 -18.28 -8.46
N MET A 315 30.76 -19.35 -8.62
CA MET A 315 30.41 -20.69 -8.13
C MET A 315 30.29 -20.74 -6.61
N TYR A 316 31.11 -19.99 -5.87
CA TYR A 316 30.99 -19.86 -4.42
C TYR A 316 29.65 -19.22 -4.03
N VAL A 317 29.27 -18.10 -4.66
CA VAL A 317 27.98 -17.42 -4.41
C VAL A 317 26.80 -18.35 -4.70
N LEU A 318 26.83 -19.05 -5.86
CA LEU A 318 25.76 -19.97 -6.26
C LEU A 318 25.64 -21.15 -5.29
N THR A 319 26.79 -21.72 -4.87
CA THR A 319 26.81 -22.87 -3.98
C THR A 319 26.32 -22.50 -2.57
N ILE A 320 26.75 -21.34 -2.03
CA ILE A 320 26.28 -20.86 -0.73
C ILE A 320 24.76 -20.58 -0.82
N SER A 321 24.29 -19.96 -1.89
CA SER A 321 22.84 -19.71 -2.11
C SER A 321 22.06 -21.03 -2.18
N LEU A 322 22.58 -22.02 -2.87
CA LEU A 322 21.95 -23.37 -2.98
C LEU A 322 21.86 -24.06 -1.62
N ILE A 323 22.93 -24.03 -0.82
CA ILE A 323 22.94 -24.61 0.53
C ILE A 323 21.93 -23.93 1.42
N LEU A 324 21.92 -22.62 1.40
CA LEU A 324 20.98 -21.81 2.18
C LEU A 324 19.53 -22.15 1.82
N ILE A 325 19.22 -22.23 0.54
CA ILE A 325 17.89 -22.60 0.03
C ILE A 325 17.57 -24.06 0.42
N ALA A 326 18.51 -24.98 0.29
CA ALA A 326 18.33 -26.40 0.63
C ALA A 326 18.05 -26.59 2.12
N VAL A 327 18.86 -25.98 3.00
CA VAL A 327 18.65 -26.04 4.46
C VAL A 327 17.29 -25.49 4.84
N ARG A 328 16.93 -24.33 4.29
CA ARG A 328 15.63 -23.71 4.52
C ARG A 328 14.49 -24.59 4.02
N PHE A 329 14.59 -25.13 2.82
CA PHE A 329 13.56 -25.99 2.23
C PHE A 329 13.31 -27.24 3.09
N VAL A 330 14.38 -27.94 3.48
CA VAL A 330 14.28 -29.12 4.33
C VAL A 330 13.65 -28.77 5.68
N TRP A 331 14.08 -27.69 6.32
CA TRP A 331 13.55 -27.23 7.61
C TRP A 331 12.06 -26.92 7.52
N VAL A 332 11.66 -26.11 6.53
CA VAL A 332 10.26 -25.72 6.33
C VAL A 332 9.39 -26.95 6.01
N LEU A 333 9.88 -27.86 5.16
CA LEU A 333 9.16 -29.08 4.83
C LEU A 333 8.94 -29.98 6.05
N LEU A 334 9.94 -30.12 6.90
CA LEU A 334 9.82 -30.87 8.16
C LEU A 334 8.81 -30.20 9.10
N MET A 335 8.89 -28.88 9.24
CA MET A 335 7.98 -28.11 10.08
C MET A 335 6.51 -28.21 9.60
N GLU A 336 6.26 -28.08 8.30
CA GLU A 336 4.91 -28.20 7.72
C GLU A 336 4.37 -29.63 7.90
N ARG A 337 5.18 -30.65 7.70
CA ARG A 337 4.78 -32.04 7.96
C ARG A 337 4.41 -32.31 9.41
N VAL A 338 5.22 -31.80 10.34
CA VAL A 338 4.94 -31.93 11.80
C VAL A 338 3.65 -31.20 12.14
N HIS A 339 3.45 -29.99 11.62
CA HIS A 339 2.24 -29.20 11.83
C HIS A 339 0.99 -29.92 11.30
N HIS A 340 1.01 -30.38 10.04
CA HIS A 340 -0.13 -31.07 9.43
C HIS A 340 -0.47 -32.37 10.14
N ARG A 341 0.54 -33.11 10.65
CA ARG A 341 0.31 -34.29 11.49
C ARG A 341 -0.39 -33.95 12.81
N HIS A 342 -0.02 -32.85 13.47
CA HIS A 342 -0.67 -32.40 14.69
C HIS A 342 -2.11 -31.93 14.46
N VAL A 343 -2.34 -31.17 13.39
CA VAL A 343 -3.68 -30.73 13.00
C VAL A 343 -4.57 -31.92 12.64
N ALA A 344 -4.06 -32.86 11.85
CA ALA A 344 -4.82 -34.08 11.49
C ALA A 344 -5.23 -34.90 12.72
N LYS A 345 -4.31 -35.11 13.69
CA LYS A 345 -4.63 -35.80 14.96
C LYS A 345 -5.68 -35.04 15.79
N ARG A 346 -5.62 -33.73 15.81
CA ARG A 346 -6.60 -32.89 16.51
C ARG A 346 -7.97 -32.95 15.86
N ASN A 347 -8.03 -32.86 14.53
CA ASN A 347 -9.28 -32.95 13.77
C ASN A 347 -9.90 -34.35 13.89
N GLU A 348 -9.09 -35.41 13.89
CA GLU A 348 -9.56 -36.77 14.10
C GLU A 348 -10.18 -36.96 15.51
N LYS A 349 -9.57 -36.39 16.55
CA LYS A 349 -10.16 -36.39 17.91
C LYS A 349 -11.48 -35.61 17.95
N ALA A 350 -11.53 -34.40 17.36
CA ALA A 350 -12.74 -33.57 17.28
C ALA A 350 -13.84 -34.21 16.44
N ALA A 351 -13.48 -34.90 15.35
CA ALA A 351 -14.42 -35.62 14.52
C ALA A 351 -15.05 -36.81 15.23
N LYS A 352 -14.25 -37.55 16.03
CA LYS A 352 -14.75 -38.63 16.88
C LYS A 352 -15.73 -38.11 17.93
N GLU A 353 -15.47 -36.97 18.57
CA GLU A 353 -16.35 -36.33 19.53
C GLU A 353 -17.67 -35.83 18.91
N LYS A 354 -17.60 -35.26 17.69
CA LYS A 354 -18.75 -34.65 17.02
C LYS A 354 -19.48 -35.60 16.03
N LYS A 355 -19.03 -36.86 15.85
CA LYS A 355 -19.55 -37.82 14.89
C LYS A 355 -19.60 -37.30 13.43
N ILE A 356 -18.61 -36.48 13.04
CA ILE A 356 -18.46 -35.91 11.70
C ILE A 356 -17.31 -36.61 10.99
N ALA A 357 -17.37 -36.79 9.67
CA ALA A 357 -16.28 -37.37 8.90
C ALA A 357 -14.99 -36.52 9.01
N PRO A 358 -13.81 -37.16 9.25
CA PRO A 358 -12.57 -36.39 9.36
C PRO A 358 -12.18 -35.80 7.99
N GLU A 359 -11.67 -34.56 8.01
CA GLU A 359 -11.14 -33.94 6.81
C GLU A 359 -9.96 -34.75 6.22
N PRO A 360 -9.87 -34.86 4.89
CA PRO A 360 -8.81 -35.62 4.24
C PRO A 360 -7.45 -35.00 4.57
N ARG A 361 -6.43 -35.86 4.81
CA ARG A 361 -5.04 -35.41 5.00
C ARG A 361 -4.54 -34.70 3.74
N LYS A 362 -3.94 -33.52 3.91
CA LYS A 362 -3.27 -32.82 2.81
C LYS A 362 -2.16 -33.69 2.23
N SER A 363 -2.04 -33.67 0.91
CA SER A 363 -1.06 -34.50 0.19
C SER A 363 0.39 -34.03 0.40
N LEU A 364 1.34 -34.93 0.23
CA LEU A 364 2.78 -34.60 0.26
C LEU A 364 3.12 -33.50 -0.75
N ALA A 365 2.52 -33.56 -1.94
CA ALA A 365 2.71 -32.55 -2.99
C ALA A 365 2.31 -31.16 -2.53
N HIS A 366 1.24 -31.03 -1.72
CA HIS A 366 0.84 -29.75 -1.13
C HIS A 366 1.87 -29.23 -0.13
N ASP A 367 2.45 -30.12 0.72
CA ASP A 367 3.48 -29.73 1.69
C ASP A 367 4.74 -29.27 0.98
N VAL A 368 5.18 -29.97 -0.08
CA VAL A 368 6.33 -29.61 -0.90
C VAL A 368 6.13 -28.26 -1.60
N HIS A 369 4.94 -28.05 -2.17
CA HIS A 369 4.61 -26.80 -2.85
C HIS A 369 4.59 -25.61 -1.88
N SER A 370 3.94 -25.77 -0.72
CA SER A 370 3.92 -24.76 0.34
C SER A 370 5.35 -24.47 0.86
N ALA A 371 6.15 -25.50 1.07
CA ALA A 371 7.54 -25.35 1.50
C ALA A 371 8.40 -24.63 0.45
N ALA A 372 8.20 -24.88 -0.84
CA ALA A 372 8.90 -24.19 -1.92
C ALA A 372 8.58 -22.67 -1.92
N ILE A 373 7.29 -22.32 -1.83
CA ILE A 373 6.86 -20.92 -1.74
C ILE A 373 7.43 -20.23 -0.50
N MET A 374 7.38 -20.87 0.68
CA MET A 374 7.93 -20.29 1.92
C MET A 374 9.46 -20.16 1.86
N THR A 375 10.14 -21.09 1.21
CA THR A 375 11.60 -21.06 1.07
C THR A 375 12.06 -19.92 0.19
N LEU A 376 11.50 -19.80 -1.00
CA LEU A 376 11.83 -18.75 -1.95
C LEU A 376 11.22 -17.39 -1.55
N GLY A 377 10.16 -17.42 -0.73
CA GLY A 377 9.52 -16.25 -0.16
C GLY A 377 10.26 -15.64 1.04
N GLY A 378 11.45 -16.08 1.38
CA GLY A 378 12.35 -15.48 2.38
C GLY A 378 13.69 -15.09 1.78
N PRO A 379 13.73 -14.13 0.81
CA PRO A 379 15.00 -13.63 0.29
C PRO A 379 15.79 -12.92 1.38
N LYS A 380 17.07 -12.74 1.14
CA LYS A 380 17.93 -11.92 2.01
C LYS A 380 17.77 -10.46 1.64
N GLY A 381 17.80 -9.56 2.62
CA GLY A 381 17.44 -8.15 2.42
C GLY A 381 18.29 -7.15 3.17
N THR A 382 17.63 -6.10 3.60
CA THR A 382 18.24 -4.91 4.21
C THR A 382 19.03 -5.23 5.47
N VAL A 383 18.50 -6.08 6.36
CA VAL A 383 19.18 -6.43 7.62
C VAL A 383 20.45 -7.27 7.37
N THR A 384 20.42 -8.21 6.43
CA THR A 384 21.62 -8.96 6.03
C THR A 384 22.73 -8.03 5.57
N LEU A 385 22.39 -7.05 4.71
CA LEU A 385 23.38 -6.07 4.25
C LEU A 385 23.89 -5.21 5.39
N ALA A 386 22.98 -4.68 6.20
CA ALA A 386 23.36 -3.85 7.33
C ALA A 386 24.37 -4.54 8.24
N VAL A 387 24.06 -5.78 8.61
CA VAL A 387 24.89 -6.59 9.49
C VAL A 387 26.25 -6.87 8.86
N ILE A 388 26.32 -7.25 7.60
CA ILE A 388 27.60 -7.60 6.97
C ILE A 388 28.50 -6.36 6.74
N LEU A 389 27.93 -5.17 6.58
CA LEU A 389 28.69 -3.92 6.50
C LEU A 389 29.38 -3.55 7.83
N THR A 390 28.84 -4.02 8.97
CA THR A 390 29.47 -3.81 10.29
C THR A 390 30.65 -4.74 10.53
N LEU A 391 31.04 -5.60 9.57
CA LEU A 391 32.18 -6.50 9.68
C LEU A 391 33.48 -5.67 9.89
N PRO A 392 34.25 -5.87 11.00
CA PRO A 392 35.47 -5.10 11.28
C PRO A 392 36.52 -5.22 10.18
N GLN A 393 37.27 -4.17 9.94
CA GLN A 393 38.36 -4.13 8.96
C GLN A 393 39.48 -5.14 9.28
N ALA A 394 39.67 -5.45 10.57
CA ALA A 394 40.66 -6.39 11.04
C ALA A 394 40.43 -7.86 10.65
N ILE A 395 39.22 -8.21 10.20
CA ILE A 395 38.90 -9.58 9.80
C ILE A 395 39.52 -9.90 8.44
N ALA A 396 40.28 -11.01 8.41
CA ALA A 396 40.89 -11.49 7.20
C ALA A 396 39.82 -11.78 6.13
N GLN A 397 40.13 -11.46 4.87
CA GLN A 397 39.22 -11.66 3.73
C GLN A 397 37.89 -10.93 3.81
N ARG A 398 37.80 -9.81 4.53
CA ARG A 398 36.60 -8.98 4.68
C ARG A 398 35.90 -8.69 3.34
N GLN A 399 36.67 -8.30 2.32
CA GLN A 399 36.10 -7.96 1.00
C GLN A 399 35.47 -9.17 0.30
N LEU A 400 36.10 -10.35 0.45
CA LEU A 400 35.53 -11.59 -0.09
C LEU A 400 34.23 -11.96 0.63
N ILE A 401 34.17 -11.81 1.96
CA ILE A 401 32.97 -12.07 2.75
C ILE A 401 31.85 -11.11 2.34
N LEU A 402 32.14 -9.82 2.15
CA LEU A 402 31.19 -8.84 1.65
C LEU A 402 30.68 -9.19 0.26
N PHE A 403 31.58 -9.57 -0.66
CA PHE A 403 31.22 -10.02 -2.00
C PHE A 403 30.28 -11.22 -1.98
N LEU A 404 30.60 -12.25 -1.18
CA LEU A 404 29.76 -13.44 -1.04
C LEU A 404 28.36 -13.11 -0.50
N ALA A 405 28.30 -12.28 0.55
CA ALA A 405 27.01 -11.86 1.13
C ALA A 405 26.17 -11.06 0.13
N CYS A 406 26.74 -10.04 -0.51
CA CYS A 406 26.06 -9.23 -1.53
C CYS A 406 25.58 -10.10 -2.70
N GLY A 407 26.40 -11.04 -3.17
CA GLY A 407 26.04 -11.98 -4.23
C GLY A 407 24.84 -12.86 -3.84
N VAL A 408 24.84 -13.41 -2.63
CA VAL A 408 23.74 -14.24 -2.11
C VAL A 408 22.45 -13.40 -1.97
N ILE A 409 22.53 -12.14 -1.50
CA ILE A 409 21.38 -11.25 -1.45
C ILE A 409 20.76 -11.07 -2.84
N VAL A 410 21.58 -10.73 -3.84
CA VAL A 410 21.11 -10.53 -5.22
C VAL A 410 20.48 -11.80 -5.78
N VAL A 411 21.13 -12.97 -5.63
CA VAL A 411 20.61 -14.26 -6.12
C VAL A 411 19.27 -14.59 -5.47
N THR A 412 19.13 -14.45 -4.15
CA THR A 412 17.88 -14.75 -3.45
C THR A 412 16.76 -13.77 -3.78
N LEU A 413 17.07 -12.49 -4.01
CA LEU A 413 16.11 -11.49 -4.47
C LEU A 413 15.62 -11.76 -5.91
N LEU A 414 16.52 -12.15 -6.81
CA LEU A 414 16.16 -12.54 -8.17
C LEU A 414 15.25 -13.76 -8.16
N LEU A 415 15.59 -14.80 -7.38
CA LEU A 415 14.74 -15.97 -7.24
C LEU A 415 13.37 -15.63 -6.66
N ALA A 416 13.31 -14.80 -5.62
CA ALA A 416 12.05 -14.36 -5.04
C ALA A 416 11.19 -13.56 -6.05
N THR A 417 11.80 -12.68 -6.82
CA THR A 417 11.08 -11.81 -7.77
C THR A 417 10.54 -12.57 -8.97
N PHE A 418 11.31 -13.51 -9.52
CA PHE A 418 10.93 -14.17 -10.77
C PHE A 418 10.33 -15.58 -10.58
N VAL A 419 10.77 -16.34 -9.57
CA VAL A 419 10.34 -17.74 -9.39
C VAL A 419 9.09 -17.84 -8.51
N VAL A 420 8.96 -17.02 -7.46
CA VAL A 420 7.78 -17.08 -6.58
C VAL A 420 6.47 -16.82 -7.32
N PRO A 421 6.34 -15.82 -8.21
CA PRO A 421 5.09 -15.62 -8.98
C PRO A 421 4.73 -16.78 -9.92
N ILE A 422 5.75 -17.55 -10.38
CA ILE A 422 5.54 -18.72 -11.25
C ILE A 422 5.04 -19.90 -10.42
N LEU A 423 5.58 -20.08 -9.21
CA LEU A 423 5.19 -21.19 -8.32
C LEU A 423 3.88 -20.91 -7.59
N ALA A 424 3.62 -19.69 -7.20
CA ALA A 424 2.40 -19.37 -6.47
C ALA A 424 1.19 -19.43 -7.41
N PRO A 425 0.11 -20.12 -7.04
CA PRO A 425 -1.11 -20.13 -7.85
C PRO A 425 -1.59 -18.69 -8.06
N GLN A 426 -1.96 -18.36 -9.29
CA GLN A 426 -2.62 -17.10 -9.56
C GLN A 426 -3.89 -17.03 -8.71
N LYS A 427 -4.14 -15.86 -8.15
CA LYS A 427 -5.34 -15.60 -7.37
C LYS A 427 -6.55 -16.00 -8.21
N LYS A 428 -7.19 -17.13 -7.88
CA LYS A 428 -8.42 -17.54 -8.54
C LYS A 428 -9.43 -16.40 -8.42
N ARG A 429 -10.15 -16.14 -9.50
CA ARG A 429 -11.20 -15.12 -9.64
C ARG A 429 -12.36 -15.23 -8.63
N ASP A 430 -12.31 -16.13 -7.65
CA ASP A 430 -13.33 -16.23 -6.59
C ASP A 430 -13.44 -14.93 -5.75
N ASN A 431 -12.39 -14.11 -5.74
CA ASN A 431 -12.47 -12.76 -5.19
C ASN A 431 -13.18 -11.76 -6.12
N THR A 432 -13.44 -12.11 -7.38
CA THR A 432 -14.12 -11.20 -8.31
C THR A 432 -15.56 -11.04 -7.90
N GLU A 433 -16.26 -12.12 -7.56
CA GLU A 433 -17.65 -12.04 -7.06
C GLU A 433 -17.75 -11.27 -5.74
N GLN A 434 -16.80 -11.48 -4.80
CA GLN A 434 -16.80 -10.73 -3.56
C GLN A 434 -16.44 -9.25 -3.79
N LEU A 435 -15.50 -8.96 -4.69
CA LEU A 435 -15.15 -7.60 -5.07
C LEU A 435 -16.32 -6.91 -5.79
N GLU A 436 -16.99 -7.61 -6.69
CA GLU A 436 -18.19 -7.12 -7.38
C GLU A 436 -19.33 -6.85 -6.38
N ARG A 437 -19.55 -7.74 -5.40
CA ARG A 437 -20.51 -7.52 -4.31
C ARG A 437 -20.13 -6.31 -3.46
N ASP A 438 -18.86 -6.19 -3.05
CA ASP A 438 -18.37 -5.06 -2.26
C ASP A 438 -18.52 -3.73 -3.04
N VAL A 439 -18.28 -3.74 -4.35
CA VAL A 439 -18.46 -2.56 -5.22
C VAL A 439 -19.93 -2.22 -5.37
N GLN A 440 -20.79 -3.23 -5.59
CA GLN A 440 -22.23 -3.01 -5.71
C GLN A 440 -22.82 -2.48 -4.40
N ALA A 441 -22.45 -3.07 -3.26
CA ALA A 441 -22.87 -2.60 -1.95
C ALA A 441 -22.42 -1.13 -1.69
N ASN A 442 -21.21 -0.76 -2.12
CA ASN A 442 -20.73 0.63 -2.02
C ASN A 442 -21.56 1.59 -2.89
N LEU A 443 -21.91 1.21 -4.12
CA LEU A 443 -22.77 2.00 -4.99
C LEU A 443 -24.17 2.18 -4.37
N ASP A 444 -24.71 1.13 -3.78
CA ASP A 444 -26.02 1.16 -3.15
C ASP A 444 -26.03 2.01 -1.87
N ILE A 445 -24.95 2.00 -1.08
CA ILE A 445 -24.78 2.92 0.06
C ILE A 445 -24.86 4.36 -0.41
N LEU A 446 -24.08 4.74 -1.44
CA LEU A 446 -24.09 6.12 -1.94
C LEU A 446 -25.45 6.53 -2.53
N ARG A 447 -26.20 5.61 -3.10
CA ARG A 447 -27.59 5.85 -3.58
C ARG A 447 -28.53 6.12 -2.43
N VAL A 448 -28.47 5.32 -1.35
CA VAL A 448 -29.28 5.54 -0.14
C VAL A 448 -28.97 6.90 0.49
N VAL A 449 -27.69 7.28 0.57
CA VAL A 449 -27.30 8.62 1.06
C VAL A 449 -27.95 9.72 0.22
N ILE A 450 -27.93 9.60 -1.11
CA ILE A 450 -28.58 10.58 -2.00
C ILE A 450 -30.10 10.63 -1.75
N GLU A 451 -30.74 9.49 -1.56
CA GLU A 451 -32.17 9.38 -1.31
C GLU A 451 -32.55 10.04 0.03
N GLU A 452 -31.85 9.71 1.10
CA GLU A 452 -32.09 10.27 2.44
C GLU A 452 -31.81 11.78 2.49
N LEU A 453 -30.68 12.25 1.90
CA LEU A 453 -30.40 13.69 1.79
C LEU A 453 -31.49 14.44 0.99
N SER A 454 -32.03 13.80 -0.04
CA SER A 454 -33.08 14.37 -0.84
C SER A 454 -34.42 14.40 -0.09
N ALA A 455 -34.69 13.42 0.76
CA ALA A 455 -35.89 13.34 1.60
C ALA A 455 -35.85 14.37 2.75
N CYS A 456 -34.68 14.60 3.37
CA CYS A 456 -34.48 15.57 4.44
C CYS A 456 -34.38 17.03 3.95
N GLN A 457 -34.58 17.30 2.66
CA GLN A 457 -34.42 18.61 2.05
C GLN A 457 -35.47 19.60 2.52
N THR A 458 -35.02 20.74 3.10
CA THR A 458 -35.88 21.89 3.40
C THR A 458 -35.76 22.98 2.32
N PRO A 459 -36.69 23.92 2.21
CA PRO A 459 -36.58 25.06 1.27
C PRO A 459 -35.27 25.84 1.41
N GLU A 460 -34.72 25.93 2.64
CA GLU A 460 -33.49 26.66 2.95
C GLU A 460 -32.22 25.91 2.63
N THR A 461 -32.23 24.57 2.76
CA THR A 461 -31.05 23.70 2.48
C THR A 461 -31.02 23.17 1.05
N ARG A 462 -32.07 23.46 0.27
CA ARG A 462 -32.25 22.88 -1.07
C ARG A 462 -31.05 23.08 -2.02
N ALA A 463 -30.49 24.29 -2.04
CA ALA A 463 -29.34 24.59 -2.88
C ALA A 463 -28.08 23.85 -2.40
N ALA A 464 -27.83 23.79 -1.10
CA ALA A 464 -26.77 23.07 -0.46
C ALA A 464 -26.87 21.55 -0.71
N THR A 465 -28.07 20.98 -0.51
CA THR A 465 -28.33 19.54 -0.78
C THR A 465 -28.05 19.19 -2.25
N GLN A 466 -28.42 20.05 -3.20
CA GLN A 466 -28.11 19.79 -4.62
C GLN A 466 -26.61 19.75 -4.92
N ILE A 467 -25.81 20.59 -4.26
CA ILE A 467 -24.35 20.57 -4.40
C ILE A 467 -23.78 19.24 -3.88
N VAL A 468 -24.18 18.84 -2.67
CA VAL A 468 -23.70 17.59 -2.03
C VAL A 468 -24.15 16.36 -2.81
N VAL A 469 -25.40 16.28 -3.24
CA VAL A 469 -25.93 15.20 -4.09
C VAL A 469 -25.14 15.10 -5.41
N ARG A 470 -24.71 16.24 -5.98
CA ARG A 470 -23.86 16.22 -7.17
C ARG A 470 -22.50 15.60 -6.88
N GLN A 471 -21.86 15.92 -5.75
CA GLN A 471 -20.60 15.31 -5.33
C GLN A 471 -20.74 13.78 -5.17
N TYR A 472 -21.82 13.30 -4.54
CA TYR A 472 -22.10 11.87 -4.42
C TYR A 472 -22.31 11.19 -5.78
N ASN A 473 -23.03 11.82 -6.71
CA ASN A 473 -23.17 11.31 -8.07
C ASN A 473 -21.84 11.24 -8.83
N ASP A 474 -20.97 12.24 -8.66
CA ASP A 474 -19.63 12.23 -9.26
C ASP A 474 -18.76 11.11 -8.66
N ARG A 475 -18.90 10.81 -7.35
CA ARG A 475 -18.27 9.65 -6.70
C ARG A 475 -18.79 8.33 -7.26
N ILE A 476 -20.09 8.16 -7.43
CA ILE A 476 -20.71 6.98 -8.05
C ILE A 476 -20.16 6.78 -9.47
N LYS A 477 -20.14 7.83 -10.27
CA LYS A 477 -19.60 7.79 -11.63
C LYS A 477 -18.14 7.35 -11.66
N LYS A 478 -17.31 7.90 -10.78
CA LYS A 478 -15.89 7.54 -10.68
C LYS A 478 -15.68 6.08 -10.26
N ILE A 479 -16.50 5.58 -9.32
CA ILE A 479 -16.44 4.16 -8.90
C ILE A 479 -16.80 3.24 -10.05
N LYS A 480 -17.83 3.56 -10.84
CA LYS A 480 -18.25 2.80 -12.01
C LYS A 480 -17.15 2.78 -13.08
N GLU A 481 -16.58 3.94 -13.43
CA GLU A 481 -15.48 4.06 -14.40
C GLU A 481 -14.25 3.22 -13.98
N LEU A 482 -13.88 3.24 -12.70
CA LEU A 482 -12.73 2.50 -12.18
C LEU A 482 -12.92 0.97 -12.18
N ASN A 483 -14.16 0.51 -12.08
CA ASN A 483 -14.47 -0.93 -12.05
C ASN A 483 -14.98 -1.47 -13.39
N GLY A 484 -14.96 -0.66 -14.46
CA GLY A 484 -15.42 -1.07 -15.78
C GLY A 484 -16.93 -1.41 -15.80
N ILE A 485 -17.69 -0.90 -14.83
CA ILE A 485 -19.14 -1.00 -14.83
C ILE A 485 -19.61 0.08 -15.79
N GLU A 486 -19.73 -0.29 -17.05
CA GLU A 486 -20.43 0.55 -18.00
C GLU A 486 -21.89 0.55 -17.55
N ASP A 487 -22.38 1.72 -17.09
CA ASP A 487 -23.78 2.05 -17.37
C ASP A 487 -23.82 2.11 -18.89
N GLU A 488 -24.26 1.07 -19.55
CA GLU A 488 -24.79 1.25 -20.89
C GLU A 488 -26.02 2.18 -20.70
N PRO A 489 -25.84 3.50 -20.82
CA PRO A 489 -27.01 4.32 -21.03
C PRO A 489 -27.52 3.74 -22.33
N ASN A 490 -28.78 3.39 -22.38
CA ASN A 490 -29.39 2.90 -23.60
C ASN A 490 -29.09 3.95 -24.68
N MET A 491 -27.92 3.79 -25.34
CA MET A 491 -27.37 4.79 -26.27
C MET A 491 -28.40 5.10 -27.34
N LYS A 492 -29.21 4.07 -27.68
CA LYS A 492 -30.33 4.21 -28.59
C LYS A 492 -31.40 5.16 -28.04
N LEU A 493 -31.70 5.09 -26.75
CA LEU A 493 -32.72 5.94 -26.12
C LEU A 493 -32.20 7.38 -26.00
N ARG A 494 -30.94 7.60 -25.65
CA ARG A 494 -30.32 8.94 -25.64
C ARG A 494 -30.25 9.58 -27.02
N LEU A 495 -29.91 8.82 -28.05
CA LEU A 495 -29.93 9.32 -29.44
C LEU A 495 -31.37 9.63 -29.89
N ARG A 496 -32.35 8.86 -29.45
CA ARG A 496 -33.79 9.17 -29.74
C ARG A 496 -34.25 10.44 -29.04
N THR A 497 -33.87 10.67 -27.77
CA THR A 497 -34.23 11.92 -27.09
C THR A 497 -33.63 13.14 -27.77
N LEU A 498 -32.37 13.07 -28.24
CA LEU A 498 -31.74 14.14 -29.02
C LEU A 498 -32.41 14.34 -30.39
N ALA A 499 -32.90 13.24 -31.02
CA ALA A 499 -33.65 13.34 -32.26
C ALA A 499 -34.99 14.05 -32.05
N TRP A 500 -35.74 13.77 -30.98
CA TRP A 500 -36.96 14.48 -30.61
C TRP A 500 -36.72 15.96 -30.32
N GLU A 501 -35.65 16.30 -29.57
CA GLU A 501 -35.28 17.69 -29.36
C GLU A 501 -34.99 18.42 -30.66
N ARG A 502 -34.25 17.78 -31.56
CA ARG A 502 -33.87 18.38 -32.85
C ARG A 502 -35.07 18.58 -33.76
N GLU A 503 -35.97 17.60 -33.83
CA GLU A 503 -37.21 17.69 -34.62
C GLU A 503 -38.12 18.78 -34.09
N PHE A 504 -38.33 18.83 -32.77
CA PHE A 504 -39.17 19.84 -32.14
C PHE A 504 -38.58 21.28 -32.29
N ALA A 505 -37.27 21.41 -32.12
CA ALA A 505 -36.60 22.68 -32.34
C ALA A 505 -36.71 23.16 -33.77
N ARG A 506 -36.64 22.29 -34.78
CA ARG A 506 -36.84 22.62 -36.19
C ARG A 506 -38.25 23.11 -36.43
N ASN A 507 -39.26 22.39 -35.93
CA ASN A 507 -40.64 22.75 -36.07
C ASN A 507 -40.92 24.16 -35.50
N LEU A 508 -40.31 24.53 -34.35
CA LEU A 508 -40.46 25.86 -33.77
C LEU A 508 -39.76 26.97 -34.60
N ILE A 509 -38.63 26.61 -35.26
CA ILE A 509 -37.93 27.56 -36.15
C ILE A 509 -38.74 27.75 -37.43
N ASP A 510 -39.27 26.69 -38.01
CA ASP A 510 -40.07 26.73 -39.26
C ASP A 510 -41.42 27.45 -39.05
N ALA A 511 -41.99 27.36 -37.83
CA ALA A 511 -43.20 28.07 -37.43
C ALA A 511 -42.93 29.58 -37.06
N ASP A 512 -41.69 30.04 -37.13
CA ASP A 512 -41.26 31.38 -36.74
C ASP A 512 -41.61 31.76 -35.27
N GLU A 513 -41.79 30.75 -34.40
CA GLU A 513 -42.09 30.91 -32.98
C GLU A 513 -40.87 31.26 -32.10
N VAL A 514 -39.65 31.16 -32.68
CA VAL A 514 -38.36 31.32 -31.97
C VAL A 514 -37.39 32.09 -32.84
N ASP A 515 -36.54 32.91 -32.21
CA ASP A 515 -35.47 33.61 -32.92
C ASP A 515 -34.60 32.62 -33.70
N ARG A 516 -34.49 32.82 -35.02
CA ARG A 516 -33.79 31.93 -35.95
C ARG A 516 -32.33 31.72 -35.56
N PHE A 517 -31.67 32.76 -35.09
CA PHE A 517 -30.23 32.66 -34.73
C PHE A 517 -30.06 31.82 -33.46
N ALA A 518 -30.86 32.00 -32.44
CA ALA A 518 -30.89 31.18 -31.23
C ALA A 518 -31.24 29.72 -31.57
N GLY A 519 -32.19 29.49 -32.45
CA GLY A 519 -32.58 28.18 -32.95
C GLY A 519 -31.44 27.42 -33.65
N TYR A 520 -30.75 28.07 -34.59
CA TYR A 520 -29.61 27.45 -35.28
C TYR A 520 -28.43 27.18 -34.34
N GLN A 521 -28.15 28.06 -33.38
CA GLN A 521 -27.12 27.78 -32.35
C GLN A 521 -27.47 26.54 -31.52
N TYR A 522 -28.73 26.37 -31.16
CA TYR A 522 -29.22 25.22 -30.43
C TYR A 522 -29.08 23.91 -31.23
N LEU A 523 -29.50 23.91 -32.49
CA LEU A 523 -29.35 22.77 -33.40
C LEU A 523 -27.87 22.37 -33.58
N MET A 524 -26.95 23.33 -33.70
CA MET A 524 -25.52 23.05 -33.80
C MET A 524 -24.97 22.45 -32.48
N ARG A 525 -25.51 22.83 -31.33
CA ARG A 525 -25.17 22.24 -30.04
C ARG A 525 -25.63 20.79 -29.92
N LEU A 526 -26.85 20.50 -30.35
CA LEU A 526 -27.40 19.14 -30.39
C LEU A 526 -26.59 18.23 -31.34
N ALA A 527 -26.24 18.71 -32.50
CA ALA A 527 -25.39 17.97 -33.44
C ALA A 527 -24.01 17.61 -32.87
N ARG A 528 -23.40 18.55 -32.14
CA ARG A 528 -22.13 18.28 -31.42
C ARG A 528 -22.28 17.23 -30.31
N MET A 529 -23.40 17.25 -29.58
CA MET A 529 -23.68 16.25 -28.56
C MET A 529 -23.90 14.86 -29.15
N GLU A 530 -24.62 14.77 -30.27
CA GLU A 530 -24.84 13.54 -31.04
C GLU A 530 -23.49 12.96 -31.52
N GLU A 531 -22.61 13.79 -32.08
CA GLU A 531 -21.27 13.39 -32.51
C GLU A 531 -20.40 12.91 -31.35
N LEU A 532 -20.45 13.55 -30.18
CA LEU A 532 -19.74 13.15 -28.98
C LEU A 532 -20.20 11.78 -28.47
N ILE A 533 -21.50 11.52 -28.51
CA ILE A 533 -22.08 10.25 -28.07
C ILE A 533 -21.68 9.12 -29.04
N MET A 534 -21.72 9.35 -30.36
CA MET A 534 -21.35 8.35 -31.35
C MET A 534 -19.85 8.00 -31.35
N HIS A 535 -18.96 8.92 -30.93
CA HIS A 535 -17.51 8.74 -30.98
C HIS A 535 -16.89 8.23 -29.69
N GLN A 536 -17.65 7.95 -28.64
CA GLN A 536 -17.14 7.47 -27.34
C GLN A 536 -16.46 6.08 -27.37
N HIS A 537 -16.64 5.29 -28.42
CA HIS A 537 -16.08 3.93 -28.53
C HIS A 537 -14.75 3.81 -29.32
N SER A 538 -14.08 4.90 -29.68
CA SER A 538 -12.80 4.84 -30.37
C SER A 538 -11.62 5.18 -29.47
N VAL A 539 -10.65 4.23 -29.31
CA VAL A 539 -9.41 4.40 -28.54
C VAL A 539 -8.58 5.62 -29.01
N ARG A 540 -8.73 6.04 -30.26
CA ARG A 540 -8.11 7.26 -30.80
C ARG A 540 -8.76 8.56 -30.30
N ALA A 541 -10.02 8.52 -29.90
CA ALA A 541 -10.74 9.68 -29.35
C ALA A 541 -10.25 10.05 -27.94
N ASN A 542 -9.88 9.06 -27.11
CA ASN A 542 -9.36 9.30 -25.76
C ASN A 542 -8.03 10.05 -25.75
N LEU A 543 -7.11 9.75 -26.66
CA LEU A 543 -5.83 10.48 -26.77
C LEU A 543 -6.03 11.91 -27.27
N ARG A 544 -6.98 12.14 -28.20
CA ARG A 544 -7.32 13.46 -28.70
C ARG A 544 -8.09 14.31 -27.68
N GLN A 545 -8.93 13.70 -26.85
CA GLN A 545 -9.62 14.38 -25.74
C GLN A 545 -8.67 14.82 -24.63
N HIS A 546 -7.64 14.03 -24.28
CA HIS A 546 -6.61 14.45 -23.35
C HIS A 546 -5.82 15.66 -23.87
N PHE A 547 -5.49 15.67 -25.15
CA PHE A 547 -4.77 16.80 -25.77
C PHE A 547 -5.65 18.06 -25.90
N ILE A 548 -6.93 17.90 -26.21
CA ILE A 548 -7.90 19.00 -26.29
C ILE A 548 -8.24 19.52 -24.88
N ARG A 549 -8.40 18.67 -23.87
CA ARG A 549 -8.56 19.08 -22.46
C ARG A 549 -7.37 19.88 -21.96
N TRP A 550 -6.16 19.47 -22.29
CA TRP A 550 -4.95 20.21 -21.90
C TRP A 550 -4.88 21.60 -22.58
N ARG A 551 -5.31 21.69 -23.82
CA ARG A 551 -5.36 22.96 -24.58
C ARG A 551 -6.52 23.89 -24.19
N THR A 552 -7.63 23.33 -23.72
CA THR A 552 -8.80 24.11 -23.26
C THR A 552 -8.68 24.52 -21.79
N PHE A 553 -7.94 23.78 -20.95
CA PHE A 553 -7.65 24.16 -19.57
C PHE A 553 -6.81 25.45 -19.52
N GLY A 554 -5.81 25.57 -20.40
CA GLY A 554 -5.01 26.79 -20.51
C GLY A 554 -5.76 28.01 -21.07
N ARG A 555 -6.86 27.80 -21.83
CA ARG A 555 -7.71 28.90 -22.35
C ARG A 555 -8.82 29.32 -21.40
N ARG A 556 -9.37 28.38 -20.61
CA ARG A 556 -10.41 28.70 -19.61
C ARG A 556 -9.87 29.52 -18.44
N SER A 557 -8.65 29.24 -17.97
CA SER A 557 -8.01 30.05 -16.92
C SER A 557 -7.73 31.50 -17.36
N LEU A 558 -7.53 31.75 -18.65
CA LEU A 558 -7.37 33.10 -19.20
C LEU A 558 -8.72 33.80 -19.46
N GLN A 559 -9.78 33.06 -19.82
CA GLN A 559 -11.11 33.65 -20.02
C GLN A 559 -11.86 33.94 -18.69
N GLU A 560 -11.64 33.15 -17.65
CA GLU A 560 -12.21 33.44 -16.31
C GLU A 560 -11.58 34.66 -15.65
N ILE A 561 -10.34 35.02 -16.00
CA ILE A 561 -9.70 36.26 -15.52
C ILE A 561 -10.24 37.51 -16.24
N VAL A 562 -10.71 37.36 -17.49
CA VAL A 562 -11.20 38.48 -18.31
C VAL A 562 -12.70 38.77 -18.09
N HIS A 563 -13.48 37.82 -17.57
CA HIS A 563 -14.94 37.96 -17.37
C HIS A 563 -15.40 38.26 -15.92
N LYS A 564 -14.54 38.83 -15.08
CA LYS A 564 -15.01 39.47 -13.84
C LYS A 564 -15.34 40.95 -14.09
N VAL A 565 -16.39 41.20 -14.87
CA VAL A 565 -17.06 42.51 -14.88
C VAL A 565 -18.49 42.33 -14.32
N PRO A 566 -18.82 42.89 -13.17
CA PRO A 566 -20.18 42.85 -12.63
C PRO A 566 -21.09 43.75 -13.47
N GLY A 567 -22.19 43.18 -13.99
CA GLY A 567 -23.28 43.98 -14.53
C GLY A 567 -23.65 43.80 -16.00
N ALA A 568 -23.18 42.71 -16.68
CA ALA A 568 -23.70 42.42 -18.01
C ALA A 568 -25.06 41.72 -17.90
N GLU A 569 -26.13 42.42 -18.28
CA GLU A 569 -27.41 41.82 -18.61
C GLU A 569 -27.16 40.67 -19.63
N LEU A 570 -27.75 39.51 -19.34
CA LEU A 570 -27.72 38.36 -20.25
C LEU A 570 -28.21 38.84 -21.63
N SER A 571 -27.43 38.72 -22.69
CA SER A 571 -27.84 39.17 -24.02
C SER A 571 -29.18 38.52 -24.39
N GLU A 572 -30.04 39.28 -25.09
CA GLU A 572 -31.37 38.81 -25.52
C GLU A 572 -31.31 37.44 -26.18
N THR A 573 -30.22 37.18 -26.93
CA THR A 573 -29.94 35.86 -27.55
C THR A 573 -29.76 34.73 -26.55
N THR A 574 -29.17 35.01 -25.38
CA THR A 574 -28.97 34.00 -24.32
C THR A 574 -30.28 33.64 -23.62
N GLN A 575 -31.17 34.66 -23.46
CA GLN A 575 -32.51 34.46 -22.92
C GLN A 575 -33.39 33.67 -23.90
N ALA A 576 -33.34 34.02 -25.19
CA ALA A 576 -34.07 33.31 -26.25
C ALA A 576 -33.63 31.83 -26.38
N THR A 577 -32.31 31.55 -26.31
CA THR A 577 -31.79 30.19 -26.33
C THR A 577 -32.23 29.38 -25.09
N ARG A 578 -32.27 30.03 -23.91
CA ARG A 578 -32.75 29.40 -22.67
C ARG A 578 -34.23 29.06 -22.72
N ALA A 579 -35.05 29.98 -23.26
CA ALA A 579 -36.50 29.76 -23.43
C ALA A 579 -36.76 28.59 -24.39
N LEU A 580 -36.00 28.51 -25.49
CA LEU A 580 -36.07 27.40 -26.42
C LEU A 580 -35.68 26.05 -25.77
N GLN A 581 -34.59 26.02 -24.99
CA GLN A 581 -34.16 24.83 -24.26
C GLN A 581 -35.26 24.33 -23.31
N ILE A 582 -35.92 25.19 -22.61
CA ILE A 582 -37.03 24.84 -21.69
C ILE A 582 -38.15 24.15 -22.47
N LYS A 583 -38.60 24.72 -23.59
CA LYS A 583 -39.65 24.14 -24.44
C LYS A 583 -39.27 22.78 -24.99
N CYS A 584 -38.01 22.62 -25.45
CA CYS A 584 -37.50 21.34 -25.97
C CYS A 584 -37.44 20.25 -24.87
N TYR A 585 -36.94 20.58 -23.68
CA TYR A 585 -36.86 19.63 -22.58
C TYR A 585 -38.26 19.22 -22.05
N GLU A 586 -39.24 20.15 -22.02
CA GLU A 586 -40.61 19.82 -21.71
C GLU A 586 -41.19 18.83 -22.70
N HIS A 587 -40.98 19.04 -23.98
CA HIS A 587 -41.42 18.11 -25.03
C HIS A 587 -40.81 16.71 -24.89
N VAL A 588 -39.50 16.64 -24.55
CA VAL A 588 -38.85 15.34 -24.31
C VAL A 588 -39.39 14.64 -23.07
N VAL A 589 -39.66 15.39 -21.99
CA VAL A 589 -40.27 14.85 -20.76
C VAL A 589 -41.62 14.26 -21.05
N ASP A 590 -42.46 14.96 -21.84
CA ASP A 590 -43.78 14.46 -22.24
C ASP A 590 -43.68 13.18 -23.09
N LYS A 591 -42.74 13.13 -24.03
CA LYS A 591 -42.47 11.95 -24.84
C LYS A 591 -41.96 10.76 -24.02
N LEU A 592 -41.10 10.98 -23.04
CA LEU A 592 -40.61 9.96 -22.12
C LEU A 592 -41.76 9.40 -21.24
N HIS A 593 -42.72 10.27 -20.82
CA HIS A 593 -43.90 9.83 -20.08
C HIS A 593 -44.82 8.96 -20.97
N GLU A 594 -45.04 9.35 -22.25
CA GLU A 594 -45.82 8.55 -23.20
C GLU A 594 -45.19 7.16 -23.40
N GLU A 595 -43.85 7.09 -23.57
CA GLU A 595 -43.12 5.81 -23.70
C GLU A 595 -43.16 4.97 -22.42
N LEU A 596 -43.07 5.58 -21.25
CA LEU A 596 -43.15 4.88 -19.96
C LEU A 596 -44.51 4.23 -19.76
N ALA A 597 -45.59 4.89 -20.22
CA ALA A 597 -46.96 4.36 -20.14
C ALA A 597 -47.23 3.22 -21.10
N GLY A 598 -46.48 3.09 -22.21
CA GLY A 598 -46.72 2.14 -23.29
C GLY A 598 -45.79 0.93 -23.36
N ASN A 599 -44.76 0.84 -22.52
CA ASN A 599 -43.65 -0.13 -22.73
C ASN A 599 -43.49 -1.22 -21.66
N SER A 600 -42.85 -2.31 -22.08
CA SER A 600 -42.45 -3.48 -21.28
C SER A 600 -41.53 -3.12 -20.11
N PRO A 601 -41.57 -3.83 -18.95
CA PRO A 601 -40.81 -3.52 -17.73
C PRO A 601 -39.29 -3.42 -17.91
N ALA A 602 -38.72 -4.05 -18.92
CA ALA A 602 -37.27 -4.05 -19.16
C ALA A 602 -36.67 -2.69 -19.55
N ASN A 603 -37.46 -1.78 -20.14
CA ASN A 603 -36.99 -0.44 -20.55
C ASN A 603 -37.39 0.66 -19.57
N ALA A 604 -38.29 0.36 -18.62
CA ALA A 604 -38.83 1.34 -17.67
C ALA A 604 -37.76 1.98 -16.80
N GLU A 605 -36.71 1.24 -16.44
CA GLU A 605 -35.60 1.75 -15.62
C GLU A 605 -34.79 2.83 -16.37
N ASP A 606 -34.44 2.57 -17.63
CA ASP A 606 -33.65 3.51 -18.43
C ASP A 606 -34.45 4.77 -18.81
N ILE A 607 -35.72 4.60 -19.10
CA ILE A 607 -36.65 5.72 -19.38
C ILE A 607 -36.80 6.58 -18.12
N SER A 608 -36.95 5.97 -16.94
CA SER A 608 -37.07 6.69 -15.66
C SER A 608 -35.80 7.48 -15.31
N LYS A 609 -34.61 6.92 -15.56
CA LYS A 609 -33.32 7.62 -15.36
C LYS A 609 -33.24 8.88 -16.24
N LEU A 610 -33.57 8.76 -17.53
CA LEU A 610 -33.55 9.89 -18.44
C LEU A 610 -34.62 10.93 -18.08
N LEU A 611 -35.80 10.50 -17.69
CA LEU A 611 -36.87 11.39 -17.23
C LEU A 611 -36.40 12.27 -16.05
N ILE A 612 -35.77 11.65 -15.05
CA ILE A 612 -35.20 12.37 -13.89
C ILE A 612 -34.12 13.34 -14.34
N GLU A 613 -33.24 12.94 -15.29
CA GLU A 613 -32.19 13.80 -15.83
C GLU A 613 -32.78 15.05 -16.52
N TYR A 614 -33.75 14.90 -17.40
CA TYR A 614 -34.40 16.02 -18.10
C TYR A 614 -35.23 16.91 -17.15
N GLN A 615 -35.95 16.32 -16.20
CA GLN A 615 -36.67 17.10 -15.17
C GLN A 615 -35.70 17.93 -14.31
N ARG A 616 -34.52 17.40 -14.01
CA ARG A 616 -33.46 18.12 -13.28
C ARG A 616 -32.91 19.27 -14.11
N LEU A 617 -32.62 19.05 -15.39
CA LEU A 617 -32.17 20.09 -16.33
C LEU A 617 -33.21 21.22 -16.45
N LEU A 618 -34.51 20.87 -16.56
CA LEU A 618 -35.62 21.85 -16.55
C LEU A 618 -35.64 22.70 -15.28
N ARG A 619 -35.50 22.08 -14.11
CA ARG A 619 -35.45 22.82 -12.83
C ARG A 619 -34.25 23.77 -12.80
N THR A 620 -33.10 23.35 -13.27
CA THR A 620 -31.87 24.18 -13.32
C THR A 620 -32.05 25.38 -14.26
N LEU A 621 -32.70 25.16 -15.40
CA LEU A 621 -32.98 26.22 -16.37
C LEU A 621 -34.07 27.18 -15.88
N ARG A 622 -35.04 26.75 -15.08
CA ARG A 622 -36.09 27.60 -14.50
C ARG A 622 -35.67 28.38 -13.27
N ALA A 623 -34.59 27.97 -12.58
CA ALA A 623 -34.07 28.66 -11.41
C ALA A 623 -33.46 30.01 -11.80
N ALA A 624 -33.82 31.08 -11.07
CA ALA A 624 -33.21 32.39 -11.23
C ALA A 624 -31.72 32.33 -10.85
N ALA A 625 -30.88 33.15 -11.50
CA ALA A 625 -29.44 33.21 -11.17
C ALA A 625 -29.27 33.61 -9.69
N PRO A 626 -28.52 32.87 -8.89
CA PRO A 626 -28.33 33.18 -7.47
C PRO A 626 -27.56 34.49 -7.30
N SER A 627 -28.02 35.36 -6.37
CA SER A 627 -27.29 36.57 -6.01
C SER A 627 -26.03 36.24 -5.20
N ILE A 628 -25.04 37.14 -5.15
CA ILE A 628 -23.76 36.95 -4.44
C ILE A 628 -23.98 36.69 -2.93
N THR A 629 -24.99 37.28 -2.31
CA THR A 629 -25.37 37.04 -0.92
C THR A 629 -25.90 35.62 -0.66
N THR A 630 -26.47 34.99 -1.68
CA THR A 630 -26.92 33.58 -1.60
C THR A 630 -25.75 32.59 -1.67
N PHE A 631 -24.62 32.99 -2.22
CA PHE A 631 -23.44 32.10 -2.37
C PHE A 631 -22.74 31.81 -1.03
N THR A 632 -22.54 32.84 -0.18
CA THR A 632 -21.86 32.66 1.13
C THR A 632 -22.72 31.88 2.11
N THR A 633 -24.01 32.15 2.20
CA THR A 633 -24.94 31.39 3.06
C THR A 633 -25.18 29.96 2.55
N THR A 634 -25.00 29.71 1.25
CA THR A 634 -25.13 28.37 0.68
C THR A 634 -23.87 27.51 0.96
N GLN A 635 -22.71 28.15 1.08
CA GLN A 635 -21.46 27.46 1.37
C GLN A 635 -21.41 26.93 2.82
N ASP A 636 -21.85 27.75 3.81
CA ASP A 636 -21.95 27.32 5.20
C ASP A 636 -22.98 26.18 5.37
N LYS A 637 -24.14 26.30 4.72
CA LYS A 637 -25.16 25.24 4.74
C LYS A 637 -24.76 23.99 3.97
N SER A 638 -23.82 24.05 3.00
CA SER A 638 -23.33 22.88 2.30
C SER A 638 -22.44 22.01 3.17
N ALA A 639 -21.66 22.60 4.07
CA ALA A 639 -20.85 21.84 5.03
C ALA A 639 -21.72 21.04 6.02
N ASP A 640 -22.83 21.62 6.49
CA ASP A 640 -23.76 20.91 7.38
C ASP A 640 -24.45 19.74 6.67
N VAL A 641 -24.89 19.94 5.42
CA VAL A 641 -25.51 18.88 4.61
C VAL A 641 -24.49 17.78 4.26
N GLU A 642 -23.24 18.15 3.98
CA GLU A 642 -22.16 17.20 3.70
C GLU A 642 -21.84 16.38 4.94
N ARG A 643 -21.78 17.00 6.13
CA ARG A 643 -21.62 16.28 7.41
C ARG A 643 -22.74 15.27 7.63
N LEU A 644 -24.00 15.66 7.43
CA LEU A 644 -25.15 14.76 7.50
C LEU A 644 -25.01 13.58 6.51
N GLY A 645 -24.61 13.87 5.27
CA GLY A 645 -24.39 12.83 4.27
C GLY A 645 -23.30 11.81 4.68
N LEU A 646 -22.21 12.28 5.28
CA LEU A 646 -21.12 11.40 5.77
C LEU A 646 -21.56 10.58 7.01
N GLU A 647 -22.43 11.12 7.88
CA GLU A 647 -23.03 10.37 9.01
C GLU A 647 -23.92 9.23 8.49
N ILE A 648 -24.80 9.52 7.54
CA ILE A 648 -25.65 8.52 6.91
C ILE A 648 -24.77 7.45 6.22
N GLU A 649 -23.71 7.85 5.50
CA GLU A 649 -22.80 6.93 4.84
C GLU A 649 -22.13 5.97 5.84
N LEU A 650 -21.68 6.46 7.01
CA LEU A 650 -21.12 5.60 8.08
C LEU A 650 -22.13 4.62 8.64
N GLU A 651 -23.36 5.05 8.87
CA GLU A 651 -24.44 4.18 9.35
C GLU A 651 -24.78 3.09 8.34
N GLN A 652 -24.89 3.43 7.08
CA GLN A 652 -25.15 2.47 5.98
C GLN A 652 -23.99 1.48 5.81
N ILE A 653 -22.73 1.90 5.94
CA ILE A 653 -21.57 1.02 5.93
C ILE A 653 -21.64 0.02 7.09
N GLN A 654 -22.05 0.47 8.28
CA GLN A 654 -22.19 -0.41 9.43
C GLN A 654 -23.32 -1.44 9.22
N THR A 655 -24.48 -1.00 8.81
CA THR A 655 -25.66 -1.83 8.57
C THR A 655 -25.35 -2.93 7.55
N ARG A 656 -24.78 -2.59 6.39
CA ARG A 656 -24.43 -3.57 5.36
C ARG A 656 -23.29 -4.50 5.74
N TYR A 657 -22.41 -4.07 6.63
CA TYR A 657 -21.40 -4.95 7.21
C TYR A 657 -22.01 -5.97 8.17
N ASP A 658 -22.96 -5.56 9.02
CA ASP A 658 -23.64 -6.42 9.97
C ASP A 658 -24.57 -7.43 9.26
N ASP A 659 -25.18 -7.02 8.13
CA ASP A 659 -25.97 -7.89 7.25
C ASP A 659 -25.11 -8.85 6.41
N GLY A 660 -23.79 -8.70 6.39
CA GLY A 660 -22.86 -9.57 5.67
C GLY A 660 -22.74 -9.27 4.17
N GLU A 661 -23.29 -8.17 3.69
CA GLU A 661 -23.20 -7.72 2.30
C GLU A 661 -21.84 -7.12 1.97
N LEU A 662 -21.18 -6.50 2.96
CA LEU A 662 -19.83 -5.96 2.84
C LEU A 662 -18.79 -6.87 3.51
N SER A 663 -17.66 -7.07 2.85
CA SER A 663 -16.50 -7.70 3.47
C SER A 663 -15.90 -6.80 4.55
N ARG A 664 -15.29 -7.40 5.59
CA ARG A 664 -14.60 -6.65 6.66
C ARG A 664 -13.53 -5.69 6.13
N VAL A 665 -12.87 -6.07 5.03
CA VAL A 665 -11.82 -5.25 4.40
C VAL A 665 -12.42 -4.04 3.69
N ALA A 666 -13.51 -4.25 2.94
CA ALA A 666 -14.23 -3.18 2.26
C ALA A 666 -14.86 -2.20 3.26
N ALA A 667 -15.56 -2.70 4.28
CA ALA A 667 -16.16 -1.87 5.33
C ALA A 667 -15.12 -1.00 6.06
N LYS A 668 -13.94 -1.57 6.37
CA LYS A 668 -12.83 -0.82 6.97
C LYS A 668 -12.34 0.30 6.05
N ARG A 669 -12.12 0.00 4.76
CA ARG A 669 -11.64 0.97 3.77
C ARG A 669 -12.65 2.10 3.54
N LEU A 670 -13.93 1.76 3.46
CA LEU A 670 -14.99 2.76 3.27
C LEU A 670 -15.10 3.70 4.48
N ARG A 671 -15.05 3.17 5.71
CA ARG A 671 -15.04 4.01 6.93
C ARG A 671 -13.80 4.92 6.99
N GLU A 672 -12.62 4.41 6.62
CA GLU A 672 -11.40 5.23 6.55
C GLU A 672 -11.56 6.38 5.56
N ASN A 673 -12.17 6.14 4.39
CA ASN A 673 -12.43 7.17 3.39
C ASN A 673 -13.43 8.23 3.89
N VAL A 674 -14.53 7.80 4.53
CA VAL A 674 -15.53 8.74 5.10
C VAL A 674 -14.91 9.59 6.22
N ASN A 675 -14.13 8.97 7.10
CA ASN A 675 -13.41 9.69 8.16
C ASN A 675 -12.44 10.74 7.59
N LEU A 676 -11.75 10.44 6.48
CA LEU A 676 -10.88 11.41 5.79
C LEU A 676 -11.68 12.60 5.27
N MET A 677 -12.85 12.37 4.67
CA MET A 677 -13.72 13.45 4.18
C MET A 677 -14.29 14.30 5.32
N GLN A 678 -14.63 13.68 6.47
CA GLN A 678 -15.04 14.43 7.67
C GLN A 678 -13.93 15.35 8.18
N MET A 679 -12.67 14.88 8.12
CA MET A 679 -11.52 15.68 8.51
C MET A 679 -11.30 16.89 7.60
N ASP A 680 -11.41 16.70 6.27
CA ASP A 680 -11.30 17.80 5.31
C ASP A 680 -12.38 18.87 5.53
N LEU A 681 -13.58 18.47 5.97
CA LEU A 681 -14.65 19.42 6.35
C LEU A 681 -14.32 20.18 7.62
N GLU A 682 -13.75 19.54 8.65
CA GLU A 682 -13.37 20.19 9.91
C GLU A 682 -12.18 21.15 9.76
N ASP A 683 -11.24 20.86 8.86
CA ASP A 683 -10.08 21.72 8.59
C ASP A 683 -10.43 22.97 7.72
N ASN A 684 -11.61 22.98 7.05
CA ASN A 684 -12.08 24.06 6.18
C ASN A 684 -13.15 24.96 6.82
N VAL A 685 -13.57 24.68 8.06
CA VAL A 685 -14.45 25.49 8.92
C VAL A 685 -13.61 26.14 10.02
#